data_8b6d08d9d87709c949d682c43945018e
#
_entry.id   8b6d08d9d87709c949d682c43945018e
#
_cell.length_a   1.000
_cell.length_b   1.000
_cell.length_c   1.000
_cell.angle_alpha   90.00
_cell.angle_beta   90.00
_cell.angle_gamma   90.00
#
_symmetry.space_group_name_H-M   'P 1'
#
loop_
_entity.id
_entity.type
_entity.pdbx_description
1 polymer ?
#
loop_
_entity_poly.entity_id
_entity_poly.type
_entity_poly.pdbx_seq_one_letter_code
_entity_poly.pdbx_strand_id
1 'polypeptide(L)'
;MKKPVKYLCVAVFVPALLFAYVYSHDGARSAAGSDTLLLLLPDAVDSSTPAVREWLDAAGEEGLHLQPIHDSEFLNPLSSFHARGVILPDQLHRAANDVLIGELYRYVRNGGNLMVVYDACTWDLNGRFPPGDSRLSSLVGVRYALYDEYTTMTMEPAQVTGTSAAMREIGIPPGSFVPVDNDGNLDRWRQVAEREDADSRFAFATYQYGNVDYPLFRTLGDFDGTVLLRSKRWLAAGYRQEELGHVLFVNLPLGYLASRTDGLLLHSFLRFFAVHMLGLPYLVTVPDGIGGLVFNWHIDAHSSLRPLKILADEGVFDRGKFSVHFTAGPDVDEFGDHKGLDVLHDAETQKWIHYLLARGDTIGSHGGWIHNYFGSHLDDDDEGEFQKYLEMNKDALERVSGTRVTEYSAPVGNQPSWVTRWLERNGIVAYYFTGDAGLGPTRVYRDGKRDAPDIWAFPILHMGKDASLEEMGFDDVPISAVRDWQLAVTDFTVRQHAARLIYTHPYGAERLFGTLRTWLDYADALQKQGRFRWYTMTELAEFLTQRESVRWTVLQVAPGKVTLRATHPKTLAHETWAFPQESYGDARVVKGQATVRMQDGMIFVTAGEGRQLSVEFSARGDVDRSAPESTEAKR
;
A
#
# COMPACT_ATOMS: atom_id res chain seq x y z
N MET A 1 35.88 -12.36 61.73
CA MET A 1 36.82 -12.61 60.64
C MET A 1 36.10 -12.40 59.31
N LYS A 2 36.43 -11.36 58.61
CA LYS A 2 35.86 -10.94 57.31
C LYS A 2 36.61 -11.65 56.21
N LYS A 3 35.91 -12.19 55.19
CA LYS A 3 36.49 -12.43 53.87
C LYS A 3 35.57 -11.94 52.77
N PRO A 4 36.11 -11.31 51.76
CA PRO A 4 35.32 -10.61 50.73
C PRO A 4 35.04 -11.51 49.53
N VAL A 5 33.81 -11.40 49.02
CA VAL A 5 33.50 -11.83 47.67
C VAL A 5 33.28 -10.56 46.86
N LYS A 6 34.19 -10.26 45.97
CA LYS A 6 34.01 -9.26 44.93
C LYS A 6 34.86 -9.60 43.70
N TYR A 7 34.30 -9.33 42.54
CA TYR A 7 34.86 -9.31 41.18
C TYR A 7 34.84 -10.63 40.39
N LEU A 8 33.69 -10.91 39.82
CA LEU A 8 33.63 -11.67 38.57
C LEU A 8 32.31 -11.38 37.81
N CYS A 9 32.08 -10.16 37.36
CA CYS A 9 30.95 -9.84 36.47
C CYS A 9 31.20 -8.67 35.51
N VAL A 10 32.45 -8.29 35.22
CA VAL A 10 32.72 -7.13 34.33
C VAL A 10 33.39 -7.49 33.02
N ALA A 11 33.85 -8.74 32.81
CA ALA A 11 34.68 -9.08 31.67
C ALA A 11 33.89 -9.66 30.44
N VAL A 12 32.56 -9.83 30.51
CA VAL A 12 31.78 -10.46 29.42
C VAL A 12 30.94 -9.44 28.62
N PHE A 13 30.70 -8.25 29.15
CA PHE A 13 29.83 -7.25 28.47
C PHE A 13 30.55 -6.30 27.52
N VAL A 14 31.86 -6.14 27.61
CA VAL A 14 32.62 -5.20 26.77
C VAL A 14 32.81 -5.73 25.33
N PRO A 15 33.05 -7.03 25.07
CA PRO A 15 33.14 -7.53 23.69
C PRO A 15 31.81 -7.54 22.95
N ALA A 16 30.68 -7.74 23.63
CA ALA A 16 29.36 -7.75 23.00
C ALA A 16 28.89 -6.35 22.60
N LEU A 17 29.21 -5.32 23.37
CA LEU A 17 28.93 -3.92 23.04
C LEU A 17 29.85 -3.37 21.95
N LEU A 18 31.13 -3.78 21.93
CA LEU A 18 32.04 -3.46 20.82
C LEU A 18 31.64 -4.19 19.53
N PHE A 19 31.16 -5.43 19.62
CA PHE A 19 30.66 -6.17 18.44
C PHE A 19 29.36 -5.57 17.89
N ALA A 20 28.45 -5.15 18.75
CA ALA A 20 27.23 -4.44 18.35
C ALA A 20 27.54 -3.04 17.81
N TYR A 21 28.52 -2.32 18.38
CA TYR A 21 28.95 -0.99 17.91
C TYR A 21 29.70 -1.06 16.57
N VAL A 22 30.58 -2.06 16.36
CA VAL A 22 31.27 -2.29 15.07
C VAL A 22 30.27 -2.77 14.01
N TYR A 23 29.31 -3.64 14.36
CA TYR A 23 28.27 -4.09 13.40
C TYR A 23 27.25 -3.01 13.05
N SER A 24 27.02 -2.03 13.94
CA SER A 24 26.13 -0.89 13.65
C SER A 24 26.80 0.26 12.89
N HIS A 25 28.13 0.30 12.84
CA HIS A 25 28.87 1.35 12.11
C HIS A 25 29.54 0.88 10.81
N ASP A 26 29.79 -0.43 10.63
CA ASP A 26 30.20 -0.97 9.33
C ASP A 26 29.03 -1.15 8.33
N GLY A 27 27.76 -1.01 8.81
CA GLY A 27 26.58 -0.96 7.93
C GLY A 27 26.40 0.35 7.16
N ALA A 28 27.14 1.42 7.48
CA ALA A 28 26.89 2.77 6.98
C ALA A 28 27.75 3.20 5.78
N ARG A 29 28.48 2.30 5.13
CA ARG A 29 29.28 2.59 3.91
C ARG A 29 29.18 1.52 2.84
N SER A 30 28.06 0.87 2.72
CA SER A 30 27.76 0.12 1.50
C SER A 30 27.35 1.15 0.44
N ALA A 31 28.07 1.22 -0.67
CA ALA A 31 27.56 1.88 -1.87
C ALA A 31 26.12 1.44 -2.08
N ALA A 32 25.19 2.37 -2.31
CA ALA A 32 23.80 2.06 -2.52
C ALA A 32 23.70 0.91 -3.53
N GLY A 33 22.95 -0.15 -3.20
CA GLY A 33 22.80 -1.31 -4.07
C GLY A 33 22.18 -0.89 -5.40
N SER A 34 22.33 -1.70 -6.42
CA SER A 34 21.71 -1.46 -7.73
C SER A 34 20.16 -1.45 -7.68
N ASP A 35 19.56 -1.68 -6.52
CA ASP A 35 18.14 -1.79 -6.22
C ASP A 35 17.60 -0.64 -5.33
N THR A 36 18.39 0.43 -5.09
CA THR A 36 18.04 1.48 -4.13
C THR A 36 17.58 2.78 -4.81
N LEU A 37 16.49 3.36 -4.28
CA LEU A 37 16.04 4.73 -4.53
C LEU A 37 16.56 5.66 -3.44
N LEU A 38 16.80 6.93 -3.76
CA LEU A 38 17.14 7.97 -2.78
C LEU A 38 15.99 8.94 -2.58
N LEU A 39 15.66 9.21 -1.33
CA LEU A 39 14.76 10.28 -0.91
C LEU A 39 15.60 11.49 -0.53
N LEU A 40 15.60 12.53 -1.36
CA LEU A 40 16.42 13.70 -1.13
C LEU A 40 15.75 14.64 -0.13
N LEU A 41 16.48 15.01 0.92
CA LEU A 41 16.00 15.82 2.04
C LEU A 41 16.87 17.06 2.22
N PRO A 42 16.31 18.22 2.56
CA PRO A 42 17.11 19.35 3.06
C PRO A 42 17.95 18.97 4.27
N ASP A 43 19.14 19.55 4.43
CA ASP A 43 20.07 19.25 5.54
C ASP A 43 19.44 19.48 6.93
N ALA A 44 18.43 20.33 7.03
CA ALA A 44 17.73 20.62 8.29
C ALA A 44 16.63 19.61 8.66
N VAL A 45 16.28 18.67 7.76
CA VAL A 45 15.21 17.69 7.98
C VAL A 45 15.79 16.43 8.57
N ASP A 46 15.31 16.07 9.76
CA ASP A 46 15.70 14.81 10.41
C ASP A 46 14.96 13.63 9.75
N SER A 47 15.70 12.60 9.36
CA SER A 47 15.16 11.39 8.72
C SER A 47 14.23 10.58 9.64
N SER A 48 14.19 10.86 10.94
CA SER A 48 13.27 10.23 11.89
C SER A 48 11.91 10.91 11.99
N THR A 49 11.73 12.06 11.33
CA THR A 49 10.43 12.78 11.37
C THR A 49 9.29 11.95 10.79
N PRO A 50 8.06 12.10 11.31
CA PRO A 50 6.91 11.33 10.80
C PRO A 50 6.70 11.44 9.29
N ALA A 51 6.83 12.64 8.73
CA ALA A 51 6.66 12.86 7.30
C ALA A 51 7.70 12.15 6.44
N VAL A 52 8.95 12.01 6.89
CA VAL A 52 9.97 11.18 6.21
C VAL A 52 9.66 9.70 6.39
N ARG A 53 9.25 9.31 7.61
CA ARG A 53 8.88 7.93 7.91
C ARG A 53 7.76 7.42 7.02
N GLU A 54 6.77 8.23 6.73
CA GLU A 54 5.66 7.91 5.83
C GLU A 54 6.14 7.46 4.44
N TRP A 55 7.09 8.18 3.85
CA TRP A 55 7.72 7.78 2.58
C TRP A 55 8.50 6.47 2.69
N LEU A 56 9.24 6.30 3.78
CA LEU A 56 10.05 5.10 4.01
C LEU A 56 9.17 3.87 4.28
N ASP A 57 8.11 4.03 5.06
CA ASP A 57 7.15 2.97 5.35
C ASP A 57 6.40 2.57 4.07
N ALA A 58 5.90 3.54 3.28
CA ALA A 58 5.25 3.25 2.00
C ALA A 58 6.17 2.48 1.04
N ALA A 59 7.43 2.87 0.93
CA ALA A 59 8.39 2.14 0.10
C ALA A 59 8.66 0.73 0.66
N GLY A 60 8.81 0.57 1.97
CA GLY A 60 8.98 -0.73 2.63
C GLY A 60 7.76 -1.64 2.46
N GLU A 61 6.55 -1.10 2.56
CA GLU A 61 5.30 -1.81 2.30
C GLU A 61 5.21 -2.26 0.84
N GLU A 62 5.67 -1.44 -0.13
CA GLU A 62 5.79 -1.86 -1.54
C GLU A 62 6.98 -2.80 -1.80
N GLY A 63 7.79 -3.11 -0.78
CA GLY A 63 8.95 -3.99 -0.90
C GLY A 63 10.11 -3.37 -1.65
N LEU A 64 10.25 -2.06 -1.60
CA LEU A 64 11.28 -1.27 -2.26
C LEU A 64 12.33 -0.81 -1.25
N HIS A 65 13.55 -0.55 -1.71
CA HIS A 65 14.59 0.10 -0.93
C HIS A 65 14.59 1.60 -1.20
N LEU A 66 14.23 2.39 -0.19
CA LEU A 66 14.28 3.85 -0.21
C LEU A 66 15.22 4.32 0.90
N GLN A 67 16.27 5.05 0.55
CA GLN A 67 17.24 5.57 1.48
C GLN A 67 17.16 7.11 1.53
N PRO A 68 16.96 7.72 2.70
CA PRO A 68 17.04 9.17 2.83
C PRO A 68 18.50 9.61 2.72
N ILE A 69 18.74 10.68 1.97
CA ILE A 69 20.02 11.40 1.89
C ILE A 69 19.77 12.89 1.99
N HIS A 70 20.78 13.64 2.44
CA HIS A 70 20.68 15.10 2.54
C HIS A 70 21.30 15.81 1.34
N ASP A 71 20.90 17.07 1.12
CA ASP A 71 21.40 17.91 0.01
C ASP A 71 22.92 17.99 0.00
N SER A 72 23.56 18.17 1.16
CA SER A 72 25.02 18.23 1.27
C SER A 72 25.72 16.94 0.85
N GLU A 73 25.08 15.78 1.10
CA GLU A 73 25.61 14.49 0.64
C GLU A 73 25.43 14.33 -0.87
N PHE A 74 24.28 14.72 -1.41
CA PHE A 74 24.00 14.68 -2.85
C PHE A 74 24.95 15.61 -3.65
N LEU A 75 25.24 16.79 -3.11
CA LEU A 75 26.13 17.76 -3.72
C LEU A 75 27.63 17.42 -3.58
N ASN A 76 27.99 16.43 -2.76
CA ASN A 76 29.38 16.06 -2.56
C ASN A 76 29.92 15.23 -3.76
N PRO A 77 30.87 15.77 -4.56
CA PRO A 77 31.40 15.07 -5.73
C PRO A 77 32.19 13.79 -5.41
N LEU A 78 32.56 13.61 -4.12
CA LEU A 78 33.21 12.38 -3.65
C LEU A 78 32.22 11.30 -3.23
N SER A 79 30.95 11.62 -3.17
CA SER A 79 29.88 10.66 -2.88
C SER A 79 29.57 9.88 -4.14
N SER A 80 30.02 8.65 -4.22
CA SER A 80 29.67 7.73 -5.30
C SER A 80 28.29 7.14 -5.04
N PHE A 81 27.23 7.92 -5.26
CA PHE A 81 25.88 7.36 -5.22
C PHE A 81 25.58 6.65 -6.54
N HIS A 82 25.46 5.34 -6.48
CA HIS A 82 24.97 4.52 -7.60
C HIS A 82 23.47 4.22 -7.46
N ALA A 83 22.69 5.27 -7.17
CA ALA A 83 21.25 5.13 -7.05
C ALA A 83 20.59 5.08 -8.44
N ARG A 84 19.57 4.26 -8.56
CA ARG A 84 18.80 4.12 -9.80
C ARG A 84 17.87 5.31 -10.03
N GLY A 85 17.46 6.01 -8.98
CA GLY A 85 16.62 7.19 -9.06
C GLY A 85 16.62 8.00 -7.77
N VAL A 86 16.27 9.28 -7.91
CA VAL A 86 16.15 10.26 -6.84
C VAL A 86 14.70 10.74 -6.78
N ILE A 87 14.16 10.87 -5.57
CA ILE A 87 12.83 11.41 -5.30
C ILE A 87 12.95 12.73 -4.56
N LEU A 88 12.32 13.77 -5.08
CA LEU A 88 12.10 15.05 -4.42
C LEU A 88 10.68 15.04 -3.82
N PRO A 89 10.52 14.79 -2.51
CA PRO A 89 9.20 14.68 -1.89
C PRO A 89 8.53 16.04 -1.70
N ASP A 90 7.20 16.05 -1.78
CA ASP A 90 6.39 17.20 -1.41
C ASP A 90 6.50 17.53 0.08
N GLN A 91 6.14 18.72 0.47
CA GLN A 91 6.17 19.27 1.83
C GLN A 91 7.56 19.30 2.48
N LEU A 92 8.37 18.25 2.30
CA LEU A 92 9.69 18.10 2.92
C LEU A 92 10.76 18.91 2.19
N HIS A 93 10.73 18.92 0.87
CA HIS A 93 11.77 19.54 0.03
C HIS A 93 11.27 20.77 -0.77
N ARG A 94 10.54 21.68 -0.11
CA ARG A 94 10.00 22.90 -0.78
C ARG A 94 11.07 23.88 -1.17
N ALA A 95 12.08 24.07 -0.31
CA ALA A 95 13.12 25.06 -0.52
C ALA A 95 14.38 24.44 -1.11
N ALA A 96 14.99 25.12 -2.09
CA ALA A 96 16.26 24.72 -2.71
C ALA A 96 17.10 25.96 -3.07
N ASN A 97 18.43 25.81 -3.11
CA ASN A 97 19.32 26.81 -3.66
C ASN A 97 19.64 26.53 -5.14
N ASP A 98 20.26 27.50 -5.82
CA ASP A 98 20.56 27.36 -7.24
C ASP A 98 21.65 26.32 -7.53
N VAL A 99 22.50 26.00 -6.55
CA VAL A 99 23.52 24.95 -6.67
C VAL A 99 22.87 23.58 -6.77
N LEU A 100 21.91 23.30 -5.88
CA LEU A 100 21.15 22.06 -5.91
C LEU A 100 20.34 21.93 -7.21
N ILE A 101 19.66 23.02 -7.61
CA ILE A 101 18.91 23.02 -8.88
C ILE A 101 19.84 22.69 -10.06
N GLY A 102 20.99 23.33 -10.14
CA GLY A 102 21.99 23.03 -11.19
C GLY A 102 22.47 21.58 -11.17
N GLU A 103 22.66 21.00 -9.98
CA GLU A 103 23.07 19.61 -9.81
C GLU A 103 21.98 18.62 -10.25
N LEU A 104 20.70 18.89 -9.92
CA LEU A 104 19.59 18.08 -10.38
C LEU A 104 19.50 18.02 -11.91
N TYR A 105 19.67 19.19 -12.58
CA TYR A 105 19.77 19.22 -14.05
C TYR A 105 20.94 18.40 -14.56
N ARG A 106 22.13 18.53 -13.96
CA ARG A 106 23.31 17.77 -14.34
C ARG A 106 23.11 16.27 -14.14
N TYR A 107 22.50 15.89 -13.01
CA TYR A 107 22.20 14.49 -12.67
C TYR A 107 21.31 13.84 -13.74
N VAL A 108 20.20 14.49 -14.11
CA VAL A 108 19.28 13.93 -15.11
C VAL A 108 19.93 13.89 -16.50
N ARG A 109 20.61 14.96 -16.93
CA ARG A 109 21.29 15.01 -18.24
C ARG A 109 22.35 13.95 -18.41
N ASN A 110 22.97 13.51 -17.32
CA ASN A 110 23.95 12.43 -17.30
C ASN A 110 23.33 11.02 -17.15
N GLY A 111 22.01 10.88 -17.28
CA GLY A 111 21.32 9.59 -17.26
C GLY A 111 20.67 9.24 -15.92
N GLY A 112 20.65 10.17 -14.95
CA GLY A 112 19.93 9.99 -13.70
C GLY A 112 18.41 10.07 -13.89
N ASN A 113 17.66 9.37 -13.05
CA ASN A 113 16.20 9.38 -13.07
C ASN A 113 15.65 10.12 -11.86
N LEU A 114 14.72 11.05 -12.09
CA LEU A 114 14.20 11.95 -11.07
C LEU A 114 12.69 11.89 -10.98
N MET A 115 12.16 11.75 -9.77
CA MET A 115 10.74 11.95 -9.47
C MET A 115 10.59 13.29 -8.75
N VAL A 116 9.82 14.21 -9.33
CA VAL A 116 9.52 15.52 -8.77
C VAL A 116 8.07 15.52 -8.30
N VAL A 117 7.85 15.78 -7.01
CA VAL A 117 6.51 15.73 -6.42
C VAL A 117 6.04 17.13 -6.02
N TYR A 118 4.93 17.56 -6.60
CA TYR A 118 4.13 18.72 -6.27
C TYR A 118 4.95 20.00 -6.05
N ASP A 119 5.12 20.45 -4.81
CA ASP A 119 5.76 21.69 -4.41
C ASP A 119 7.28 21.58 -4.15
N ALA A 120 7.87 20.44 -4.52
CA ALA A 120 9.30 20.24 -4.36
C ALA A 120 10.12 21.31 -5.10
N CYS A 121 11.08 21.93 -4.41
CA CYS A 121 12.00 22.96 -4.92
C CYS A 121 11.31 24.22 -5.50
N THR A 122 10.06 24.49 -5.15
CA THR A 122 9.34 25.70 -5.62
C THR A 122 9.72 26.97 -4.86
N TRP A 123 10.43 26.88 -3.73
CA TRP A 123 10.88 28.03 -2.93
C TRP A 123 12.39 28.22 -3.00
N ASP A 124 12.83 29.48 -2.81
CA ASP A 124 14.22 29.78 -2.43
C ASP A 124 14.46 29.46 -0.94
N LEU A 125 15.71 29.58 -0.47
CA LEU A 125 16.05 29.32 0.94
C LEU A 125 15.42 30.33 1.93
N ASN A 126 14.81 31.42 1.45
CA ASN A 126 14.08 32.39 2.26
C ASN A 126 12.57 32.07 2.31
N GLY A 127 12.14 30.96 1.75
CA GLY A 127 10.73 30.57 1.66
C GLY A 127 9.90 31.40 0.68
N ARG A 128 10.53 31.94 -0.37
CA ARG A 128 9.86 32.75 -1.39
C ARG A 128 9.80 31.99 -2.70
N PHE A 129 8.71 32.14 -3.41
CA PHE A 129 8.62 31.70 -4.80
C PHE A 129 9.52 32.55 -5.69
N PRO A 130 10.35 31.94 -6.54
CA PRO A 130 11.09 32.71 -7.57
C PRO A 130 10.12 33.39 -8.52
N PRO A 131 10.50 34.56 -9.09
CA PRO A 131 9.70 35.22 -10.12
C PRO A 131 9.46 34.30 -11.32
N GLY A 132 8.24 34.32 -11.86
CA GLY A 132 7.85 33.57 -13.05
C GLY A 132 7.27 32.20 -12.69
N ASP A 133 8.06 31.16 -12.83
CA ASP A 133 7.65 29.78 -12.64
C ASP A 133 8.71 28.99 -11.84
N SER A 134 8.39 27.74 -11.52
CA SER A 134 9.34 26.86 -10.83
C SER A 134 10.63 26.71 -11.62
N ARG A 135 11.78 26.75 -10.90
CA ARG A 135 13.11 26.52 -11.47
C ARG A 135 13.28 25.13 -12.08
N LEU A 136 12.40 24.18 -11.74
CA LEU A 136 12.37 22.84 -12.34
C LEU A 136 11.45 22.75 -13.57
N SER A 137 10.79 23.83 -14.00
CA SER A 137 9.82 23.82 -15.11
C SER A 137 10.38 23.24 -16.40
N SER A 138 11.60 23.61 -16.81
CA SER A 138 12.24 23.03 -18.00
C SER A 138 12.53 21.55 -17.84
N LEU A 139 12.90 21.10 -16.61
CA LEU A 139 13.22 19.71 -16.34
C LEU A 139 11.96 18.82 -16.39
N VAL A 140 10.86 19.31 -15.80
CA VAL A 140 9.58 18.58 -15.80
C VAL A 140 8.80 18.72 -17.10
N GLY A 141 9.17 19.65 -17.99
CA GLY A 141 8.59 19.80 -19.31
C GLY A 141 7.32 20.66 -19.38
N VAL A 142 6.91 21.30 -18.29
CA VAL A 142 5.83 22.28 -18.24
C VAL A 142 6.15 23.38 -17.25
N ARG A 143 5.64 24.60 -17.50
CA ARG A 143 5.71 25.70 -16.53
C ARG A 143 4.67 25.47 -15.44
N TYR A 144 5.04 25.59 -14.17
CA TYR A 144 4.15 25.46 -13.01
C TYR A 144 4.61 26.34 -11.85
N ALA A 145 3.81 26.45 -10.80
CA ALA A 145 3.99 27.43 -9.72
C ALA A 145 4.03 28.88 -10.25
N LEU A 146 3.04 29.26 -11.04
CA LEU A 146 2.99 30.42 -11.92
C LEU A 146 2.58 31.71 -11.17
N TYR A 147 3.39 32.20 -10.26
CA TYR A 147 3.02 33.33 -9.39
C TYR A 147 2.95 34.69 -10.13
N ASP A 148 3.66 34.85 -11.23
CA ASP A 148 3.57 36.05 -12.05
C ASP A 148 2.36 36.04 -13.00
N GLU A 149 1.91 34.83 -13.39
CA GLU A 149 0.76 34.65 -14.29
C GLU A 149 -0.58 34.69 -13.55
N TYR A 150 -0.58 34.14 -12.31
CA TYR A 150 -1.75 34.01 -11.46
C TYR A 150 -1.50 34.64 -10.10
N THR A 151 -1.89 35.88 -9.92
CA THR A 151 -1.67 36.62 -8.67
C THR A 151 -2.48 36.12 -7.48
N THR A 152 -3.56 35.35 -7.73
CA THR A 152 -4.49 34.91 -6.69
C THR A 152 -4.61 33.39 -6.54
N MET A 153 -4.40 32.64 -7.63
CA MET A 153 -4.61 31.17 -7.62
C MET A 153 -3.67 30.47 -8.59
N THR A 154 -2.46 30.15 -8.14
CA THR A 154 -1.56 29.26 -8.89
C THR A 154 -1.84 27.78 -8.65
N MET A 155 -2.51 27.45 -7.54
CA MET A 155 -3.02 26.12 -7.19
C MET A 155 -4.53 26.16 -7.09
N GLU A 156 -5.20 25.08 -7.46
CA GLU A 156 -6.63 24.91 -7.20
C GLU A 156 -6.97 23.42 -6.99
N PRO A 157 -7.98 23.11 -6.16
CA PRO A 157 -8.57 21.79 -6.16
C PRO A 157 -9.27 21.53 -7.48
N ALA A 158 -9.06 20.36 -8.05
CA ALA A 158 -9.76 19.96 -9.27
C ALA A 158 -9.76 18.44 -9.44
N GLN A 159 -10.75 17.95 -10.17
CA GLN A 159 -10.85 16.56 -10.53
C GLN A 159 -9.66 16.14 -11.40
N VAL A 160 -9.05 15.00 -11.06
CA VAL A 160 -7.95 14.40 -11.81
C VAL A 160 -8.47 13.22 -12.62
N THR A 161 -8.12 13.19 -13.89
CA THR A 161 -8.56 12.17 -14.85
C THR A 161 -7.38 11.53 -15.58
N GLY A 162 -7.56 10.29 -16.02
CA GLY A 162 -6.65 9.55 -16.89
C GLY A 162 -7.41 8.59 -17.79
N THR A 163 -6.70 7.92 -18.69
CA THR A 163 -7.25 6.77 -19.40
C THR A 163 -7.29 5.55 -18.48
N SER A 164 -8.12 4.55 -18.75
CA SER A 164 -8.12 3.33 -17.96
C SER A 164 -6.78 2.57 -18.07
N ALA A 165 -6.09 2.70 -19.21
CA ALA A 165 -4.74 2.16 -19.38
C ALA A 165 -3.74 2.82 -18.42
N ALA A 166 -3.72 4.16 -18.35
CA ALA A 166 -2.86 4.89 -17.42
C ALA A 166 -3.20 4.56 -15.95
N MET A 167 -4.49 4.48 -15.58
CA MET A 167 -4.91 4.10 -14.23
C MET A 167 -4.40 2.69 -13.85
N ARG A 168 -4.50 1.74 -14.78
CA ARG A 168 -3.95 0.37 -14.56
C ARG A 168 -2.43 0.36 -14.48
N GLU A 169 -1.75 1.18 -15.30
CA GLU A 169 -0.28 1.27 -15.35
C GLU A 169 0.29 1.81 -14.03
N ILE A 170 -0.33 2.84 -13.45
CA ILE A 170 0.04 3.36 -12.12
C ILE A 170 -0.51 2.53 -10.96
N GLY A 171 -1.25 1.43 -11.23
CA GLY A 171 -1.69 0.49 -10.20
C GLY A 171 -2.92 0.93 -9.41
N ILE A 172 -3.80 1.77 -9.97
CA ILE A 172 -5.08 2.13 -9.35
C ILE A 172 -6.07 0.97 -9.51
N PRO A 173 -6.72 0.50 -8.44
CA PRO A 173 -7.65 -0.62 -8.53
C PRO A 173 -8.97 -0.24 -9.21
N PRO A 174 -9.62 -1.21 -9.90
CA PRO A 174 -10.96 -1.01 -10.45
C PRO A 174 -11.97 -0.60 -9.37
N GLY A 175 -12.79 0.41 -9.66
CA GLY A 175 -13.72 0.99 -8.70
C GLY A 175 -13.20 2.27 -8.04
N SER A 176 -11.88 2.39 -7.81
CA SER A 176 -11.26 3.65 -7.37
C SER A 176 -11.05 4.63 -8.53
N PHE A 177 -11.37 4.25 -9.74
CA PHE A 177 -11.55 5.14 -10.89
C PHE A 177 -12.84 4.75 -11.63
N VAL A 178 -13.59 5.75 -12.04
CA VAL A 178 -14.90 5.60 -12.68
C VAL A 178 -14.97 6.43 -13.97
N PRO A 179 -15.71 5.97 -14.99
CA PRO A 179 -15.90 6.74 -16.20
C PRO A 179 -16.54 8.09 -15.91
N VAL A 180 -16.12 9.12 -16.64
CA VAL A 180 -16.77 10.44 -16.62
C VAL A 180 -17.35 10.74 -17.99
N ASP A 181 -18.50 11.43 -18.04
CA ASP A 181 -19.08 11.93 -19.28
C ASP A 181 -18.28 13.14 -19.84
N ASN A 182 -18.68 13.61 -21.02
CA ASN A 182 -18.02 14.75 -21.68
C ASN A 182 -18.17 16.07 -20.88
N ASP A 183 -19.15 16.16 -19.99
CA ASP A 183 -19.41 17.29 -19.11
C ASP A 183 -18.68 17.17 -17.77
N GLY A 184 -17.95 16.06 -17.55
CA GLY A 184 -17.15 15.78 -16.33
C GLY A 184 -17.97 15.18 -15.19
N ASN A 185 -19.23 14.78 -15.42
CA ASN A 185 -20.01 14.06 -14.42
C ASN A 185 -19.64 12.59 -14.43
N LEU A 186 -19.68 11.95 -13.24
CA LEU A 186 -19.51 10.50 -13.15
C LEU A 186 -20.64 9.80 -13.92
N ASP A 187 -20.28 9.06 -14.93
CA ASP A 187 -21.17 8.09 -15.55
C ASP A 187 -21.21 6.84 -14.66
N ARG A 188 -22.09 6.87 -13.65
CA ARG A 188 -22.12 5.97 -12.50
C ARG A 188 -22.13 4.48 -12.87
N TRP A 189 -22.53 4.16 -14.12
CA TRP A 189 -22.86 2.80 -14.47
C TRP A 189 -22.35 2.34 -15.84
N ARG A 190 -21.58 3.20 -16.52
CA ARG A 190 -20.99 2.81 -17.78
C ARG A 190 -19.92 1.75 -17.54
N GLN A 191 -20.10 0.61 -18.15
CA GLN A 191 -19.19 -0.54 -17.97
C GLN A 191 -17.76 -0.20 -18.39
N VAL A 192 -16.82 -0.51 -17.53
CA VAL A 192 -15.37 -0.43 -17.79
C VAL A 192 -14.93 -1.37 -18.93
N ALA A 193 -15.81 -2.26 -19.39
CA ALA A 193 -15.50 -3.40 -20.25
C ALA A 193 -15.82 -3.25 -21.73
N GLU A 194 -16.61 -2.28 -22.17
CA GLU A 194 -16.96 -2.18 -23.59
C GLU A 194 -16.22 -1.02 -24.26
N ARG A 195 -15.18 -1.36 -25.03
CA ARG A 195 -14.41 -0.52 -25.96
C ARG A 195 -14.03 0.84 -25.40
N GLU A 196 -12.84 0.88 -24.82
CA GLU A 196 -12.16 2.15 -24.56
C GLU A 196 -11.98 2.90 -25.89
N ASP A 197 -12.82 3.89 -26.12
CA ASP A 197 -12.47 4.93 -27.06
C ASP A 197 -11.21 5.64 -26.51
N ALA A 198 -10.27 5.99 -27.38
CA ALA A 198 -9.05 6.71 -26.99
C ALA A 198 -9.33 8.00 -26.19
N ASP A 199 -10.55 8.52 -26.28
CA ASP A 199 -11.03 9.73 -25.60
C ASP A 199 -11.76 9.43 -24.26
N SER A 200 -11.97 8.15 -23.89
CA SER A 200 -12.63 7.81 -22.62
C SER A 200 -11.78 8.25 -21.44
N ARG A 201 -12.38 9.04 -20.55
CA ARG A 201 -11.74 9.56 -19.34
C ARG A 201 -12.33 8.90 -18.11
N PHE A 202 -11.45 8.67 -17.15
CA PHE A 202 -11.79 8.12 -15.85
C PHE A 202 -11.27 9.05 -14.77
N ALA A 203 -12.09 9.32 -13.76
CA ALA A 203 -11.73 10.12 -12.60
C ALA A 203 -11.55 9.25 -11.37
N PHE A 204 -10.74 9.73 -10.42
CA PHE A 204 -10.66 9.10 -9.12
C PHE A 204 -12.00 9.21 -8.39
N ALA A 205 -12.40 8.11 -7.79
CA ALA A 205 -13.54 8.04 -6.89
C ALA A 205 -13.08 7.49 -5.54
N THR A 206 -13.81 7.85 -4.48
CA THR A 206 -13.54 7.41 -3.13
C THR A 206 -14.82 6.86 -2.50
N TYR A 207 -14.64 5.99 -1.52
CA TYR A 207 -15.75 5.43 -0.76
C TYR A 207 -16.56 6.53 -0.08
N GLN A 208 -17.89 6.47 -0.13
CA GLN A 208 -18.88 7.41 0.39
C GLN A 208 -18.91 8.80 -0.27
N TYR A 209 -17.77 9.35 -0.69
CA TYR A 209 -17.70 10.73 -1.21
C TYR A 209 -17.85 10.80 -2.74
N GLY A 210 -17.57 9.70 -3.45
CA GLY A 210 -17.58 9.70 -4.91
C GLY A 210 -16.36 10.45 -5.48
N ASN A 211 -16.58 11.51 -6.26
CA ASN A 211 -15.50 12.30 -6.85
C ASN A 211 -14.72 13.10 -5.81
N VAL A 212 -13.41 13.12 -5.98
CA VAL A 212 -12.50 13.92 -5.15
C VAL A 212 -11.74 14.91 -6.02
N ASP A 213 -11.69 16.16 -5.57
CA ASP A 213 -10.82 17.19 -6.12
C ASP A 213 -9.49 17.18 -5.40
N TYR A 214 -8.41 17.06 -6.17
CA TYR A 214 -7.05 17.08 -5.64
C TYR A 214 -6.40 18.45 -5.83
N PRO A 215 -5.65 18.97 -4.84
CA PRO A 215 -4.88 20.19 -5.01
C PRO A 215 -3.77 19.97 -6.03
N LEU A 216 -3.66 20.84 -7.02
CA LEU A 216 -2.62 20.80 -8.03
C LEU A 216 -2.23 22.21 -8.50
N PHE A 217 -1.00 22.37 -8.98
CA PHE A 217 -0.59 23.58 -9.68
C PHE A 217 -1.18 23.62 -11.09
N ARG A 218 -1.61 24.79 -11.51
CA ARG A 218 -1.89 25.04 -12.92
C ARG A 218 -0.59 24.94 -13.72
N THR A 219 -0.65 24.31 -14.88
CA THR A 219 0.51 24.15 -15.76
C THR A 219 0.29 24.86 -17.09
N LEU A 220 1.36 25.38 -17.68
CA LEU A 220 1.37 25.99 -19.01
C LEU A 220 2.42 25.34 -19.90
N GLY A 221 2.15 25.30 -21.19
CA GLY A 221 2.99 24.72 -22.23
C GLY A 221 2.52 23.33 -22.65
N ASP A 222 3.02 22.89 -23.79
CA ASP A 222 2.77 21.55 -24.32
C ASP A 222 3.76 20.58 -23.69
N PHE A 223 3.26 19.48 -23.14
CA PHE A 223 4.08 18.44 -22.57
C PHE A 223 4.54 17.46 -23.65
N ASP A 224 5.84 17.29 -23.77
CA ASP A 224 6.51 16.45 -24.79
C ASP A 224 6.79 15.01 -24.33
N GLY A 225 6.16 14.57 -23.24
CA GLY A 225 6.29 13.23 -22.67
C GLY A 225 4.99 12.43 -22.69
N THR A 226 5.00 11.32 -21.96
CA THR A 226 3.82 10.49 -21.72
C THR A 226 2.99 11.08 -20.58
N VAL A 227 1.74 11.39 -20.87
CA VAL A 227 0.78 11.89 -19.89
C VAL A 227 0.11 10.70 -19.22
N LEU A 228 0.22 10.62 -17.89
CA LEU A 228 -0.49 9.65 -17.06
C LEU A 228 -1.84 10.21 -16.60
N LEU A 229 -1.82 11.42 -16.01
CA LEU A 229 -2.98 12.05 -15.43
C LEU A 229 -3.08 13.52 -15.85
N ARG A 230 -4.32 14.00 -16.03
CA ARG A 230 -4.64 15.39 -16.30
C ARG A 230 -5.74 15.91 -15.37
N SER A 231 -5.79 17.23 -15.21
CA SER A 231 -6.96 17.90 -14.66
C SER A 231 -7.36 19.01 -15.60
N LYS A 232 -8.53 18.91 -16.20
CA LYS A 232 -8.91 19.82 -17.29
C LYS A 232 -7.81 19.80 -18.38
N ARG A 233 -7.09 20.94 -18.58
CA ARG A 233 -5.96 21.07 -19.49
C ARG A 233 -4.58 20.96 -18.82
N TRP A 234 -4.53 20.87 -17.48
CA TRP A 234 -3.28 20.86 -16.73
C TRP A 234 -2.71 19.47 -16.60
N LEU A 235 -1.40 19.37 -16.56
CA LEU A 235 -0.69 18.13 -16.28
C LEU A 235 -0.78 17.80 -14.79
N ALA A 236 -1.40 16.68 -14.45
CA ALA A 236 -1.46 16.18 -13.08
C ALA A 236 -0.36 15.14 -12.81
N ALA A 237 -0.03 14.28 -13.79
CA ALA A 237 1.17 13.44 -13.72
C ALA A 237 1.62 13.06 -15.14
N GLY A 238 2.92 12.94 -15.34
CA GLY A 238 3.50 12.47 -16.59
C GLY A 238 5.01 12.30 -16.49
N TYR A 239 5.58 11.56 -17.42
CA TYR A 239 7.01 11.36 -17.48
C TYR A 239 7.57 11.64 -18.87
N ARG A 240 8.83 12.07 -18.90
CA ARG A 240 9.54 12.38 -20.14
C ARG A 240 11.01 11.98 -20.04
N GLN A 241 11.63 11.83 -21.18
CA GLN A 241 13.09 11.76 -21.29
C GLN A 241 13.66 13.17 -21.36
N GLU A 242 14.69 13.44 -20.59
CA GLU A 242 15.51 14.66 -20.66
C GLU A 242 16.96 14.25 -20.89
N GLU A 243 17.43 14.46 -22.11
CA GLU A 243 18.74 13.97 -22.60
C GLU A 243 18.92 12.46 -22.36
N LEU A 244 19.79 12.06 -21.41
CA LEU A 244 20.06 10.65 -21.11
C LEU A 244 19.22 10.07 -19.97
N GLY A 245 18.55 10.92 -19.17
CA GLY A 245 17.77 10.52 -18.02
C GLY A 245 16.27 10.68 -18.23
N HIS A 246 15.50 10.35 -17.20
CA HIS A 246 14.05 10.46 -17.21
C HIS A 246 13.55 11.27 -16.00
N VAL A 247 12.46 12.00 -16.21
CA VAL A 247 11.79 12.75 -15.15
C VAL A 247 10.34 12.33 -15.08
N LEU A 248 9.91 11.90 -13.90
CA LEU A 248 8.51 11.73 -13.53
C LEU A 248 8.07 12.96 -12.75
N PHE A 249 7.09 13.70 -13.26
CA PHE A 249 6.45 14.79 -12.55
C PHE A 249 5.08 14.36 -12.04
N VAL A 250 4.88 14.46 -10.72
CA VAL A 250 3.59 14.19 -10.07
C VAL A 250 3.13 15.48 -9.39
N ASN A 251 2.24 16.19 -10.04
CA ASN A 251 1.66 17.46 -9.58
C ASN A 251 0.52 17.24 -8.57
N LEU A 252 0.71 16.29 -7.67
CA LEU A 252 -0.20 15.93 -6.57
C LEU A 252 0.63 15.82 -5.29
N PRO A 253 0.14 16.30 -4.15
CA PRO A 253 0.89 16.28 -2.90
C PRO A 253 0.81 14.89 -2.24
N LEU A 254 1.64 13.95 -2.70
CA LEU A 254 1.57 12.53 -2.34
C LEU A 254 1.73 12.28 -0.84
N GLY A 255 2.75 12.87 -0.21
CA GLY A 255 2.98 12.75 1.23
C GLY A 255 1.88 13.43 2.06
N TYR A 256 1.37 14.58 1.60
CA TYR A 256 0.24 15.24 2.27
C TYR A 256 -1.04 14.40 2.21
N LEU A 257 -1.32 13.77 1.07
CA LEU A 257 -2.51 12.94 0.91
C LEU A 257 -2.41 11.65 1.74
N ALA A 258 -1.25 10.99 1.74
CA ALA A 258 -1.04 9.74 2.49
C ALA A 258 -1.30 9.92 3.98
N SER A 259 -0.95 11.08 4.56
CA SER A 259 -1.24 11.39 5.98
C SER A 259 -2.72 11.62 6.31
N ARG A 260 -3.61 11.55 5.31
CA ARG A 260 -5.06 11.83 5.44
C ARG A 260 -5.98 10.79 4.83
N THR A 261 -5.44 9.95 3.97
CA THR A 261 -6.14 8.87 3.30
C THR A 261 -5.46 7.53 3.58
N ASP A 262 -5.69 6.53 2.77
CA ASP A 262 -4.98 5.25 2.86
C ASP A 262 -3.61 5.23 2.15
N GLY A 263 -3.21 6.33 1.49
CA GLY A 263 -1.90 6.46 0.83
C GLY A 263 -1.82 5.86 -0.57
N LEU A 264 -2.92 5.43 -1.20
CA LEU A 264 -2.90 4.75 -2.51
C LEU A 264 -2.03 5.46 -3.56
N LEU A 265 -2.14 6.78 -3.69
CA LEU A 265 -1.39 7.51 -4.71
C LEU A 265 0.12 7.52 -4.43
N LEU A 266 0.54 7.64 -3.18
CA LEU A 266 1.95 7.57 -2.80
C LEU A 266 2.53 6.19 -3.16
N HIS A 267 1.87 5.11 -2.74
CA HIS A 267 2.28 3.73 -3.04
C HIS A 267 2.31 3.47 -4.54
N SER A 268 1.28 3.88 -5.25
CA SER A 268 1.17 3.69 -6.71
C SER A 268 2.31 4.36 -7.47
N PHE A 269 2.60 5.64 -7.18
CA PHE A 269 3.68 6.35 -7.86
C PHE A 269 5.09 5.92 -7.45
N LEU A 270 5.30 5.50 -6.19
CA LEU A 270 6.55 4.86 -5.78
C LEU A 270 6.81 3.59 -6.57
N ARG A 271 5.80 2.70 -6.64
CA ARG A 271 5.90 1.46 -7.39
C ARG A 271 6.07 1.70 -8.89
N PHE A 272 5.30 2.64 -9.47
CA PHE A 272 5.42 3.02 -10.87
C PHE A 272 6.85 3.50 -11.20
N PHE A 273 7.38 4.42 -10.41
CA PHE A 273 8.74 4.94 -10.61
C PHE A 273 9.79 3.83 -10.48
N ALA A 274 9.74 3.06 -9.39
CA ALA A 274 10.73 2.03 -9.12
C ALA A 274 10.68 0.86 -10.12
N VAL A 275 9.50 0.29 -10.34
CA VAL A 275 9.36 -0.97 -11.08
C VAL A 275 9.14 -0.73 -12.56
N HIS A 276 8.19 0.16 -12.91
CA HIS A 276 7.85 0.38 -14.32
C HIS A 276 8.91 1.23 -15.04
N MET A 277 9.35 2.35 -14.45
CA MET A 277 10.33 3.22 -15.11
C MET A 277 11.77 2.74 -14.95
N LEU A 278 12.15 2.22 -13.78
CA LEU A 278 13.55 1.91 -13.46
C LEU A 278 13.87 0.42 -13.53
N GLY A 279 12.86 -0.45 -13.68
CA GLY A 279 13.07 -1.90 -13.73
C GLY A 279 13.66 -2.48 -12.44
N LEU A 280 13.36 -1.88 -11.27
CA LEU A 280 13.84 -2.38 -9.99
C LEU A 280 13.08 -3.63 -9.54
N PRO A 281 13.75 -4.58 -8.89
CA PRO A 281 13.09 -5.68 -8.22
C PRO A 281 12.42 -5.21 -6.93
N TYR A 282 11.46 -5.98 -6.45
CA TYR A 282 10.76 -5.70 -5.19
C TYR A 282 10.38 -6.98 -4.45
N LEU A 283 10.19 -6.88 -3.14
CA LEU A 283 9.67 -7.96 -2.30
C LEU A 283 8.13 -7.90 -2.32
N VAL A 284 7.50 -8.98 -2.79
CA VAL A 284 6.04 -9.06 -2.98
C VAL A 284 5.28 -9.01 -1.64
N THR A 285 4.06 -8.47 -1.65
CA THR A 285 3.26 -8.18 -0.45
C THR A 285 2.31 -9.30 -0.05
N VAL A 286 2.33 -10.42 -0.74
CA VAL A 286 1.45 -11.58 -0.49
C VAL A 286 2.24 -12.88 -0.47
N PRO A 287 1.83 -13.88 0.33
CA PRO A 287 2.50 -15.18 0.39
C PRO A 287 2.62 -15.83 -0.98
N ASP A 288 3.79 -16.42 -1.27
CA ASP A 288 4.11 -17.11 -2.53
C ASP A 288 3.97 -16.24 -3.79
N GLY A 289 3.78 -14.93 -3.63
CA GLY A 289 3.47 -14.00 -4.71
C GLY A 289 2.14 -14.32 -5.40
N ILE A 290 1.20 -14.93 -4.72
CA ILE A 290 -0.13 -15.24 -5.25
C ILE A 290 -1.09 -14.10 -4.86
N GLY A 291 -1.56 -13.33 -5.84
CA GLY A 291 -2.53 -12.27 -5.60
C GLY A 291 -3.87 -12.78 -5.10
N GLY A 292 -4.60 -11.97 -4.36
CA GLY A 292 -5.87 -12.43 -3.82
C GLY A 292 -6.72 -11.36 -3.13
N LEU A 293 -7.77 -11.83 -2.49
CA LEU A 293 -8.72 -10.96 -1.79
C LEU A 293 -8.94 -11.47 -0.36
N VAL A 294 -9.15 -10.51 0.53
CA VAL A 294 -9.83 -10.74 1.80
C VAL A 294 -11.30 -10.48 1.57
N PHE A 295 -12.16 -11.45 1.87
CA PHE A 295 -13.60 -11.24 1.87
C PHE A 295 -14.08 -11.21 3.32
N ASN A 296 -14.42 -10.01 3.79
CA ASN A 296 -14.81 -9.74 5.15
C ASN A 296 -16.32 -9.69 5.28
N TRP A 297 -16.87 -10.59 6.09
CA TRP A 297 -18.29 -10.71 6.36
C TRP A 297 -18.65 -10.08 7.70
N HIS A 298 -19.68 -9.24 7.72
CA HIS A 298 -20.18 -8.62 8.93
C HIS A 298 -21.52 -9.24 9.35
N ILE A 299 -21.59 -9.72 10.58
CA ILE A 299 -22.76 -10.37 11.18
C ILE A 299 -23.22 -9.52 12.35
N ASP A 300 -24.09 -8.57 12.06
CA ASP A 300 -24.42 -7.47 12.97
C ASP A 300 -25.52 -7.83 13.97
N ALA A 301 -26.47 -8.65 13.54
CA ALA A 301 -27.72 -8.86 14.23
C ALA A 301 -28.29 -10.27 13.96
N HIS A 302 -29.28 -10.69 14.75
CA HIS A 302 -29.97 -11.97 14.57
C HIS A 302 -30.63 -12.09 13.18
N SER A 303 -31.04 -10.99 12.57
CA SER A 303 -31.57 -10.96 11.20
C SER A 303 -30.57 -11.42 10.13
N SER A 304 -29.25 -11.36 10.42
CA SER A 304 -28.19 -11.84 9.52
C SER A 304 -28.13 -13.37 9.43
N LEU A 305 -28.67 -14.13 10.41
CA LEU A 305 -28.51 -15.60 10.48
C LEU A 305 -29.27 -16.32 9.37
N ARG A 306 -30.49 -15.85 9.00
CA ARG A 306 -31.26 -16.46 7.91
C ARG A 306 -30.53 -16.36 6.55
N PRO A 307 -30.10 -15.16 6.08
CA PRO A 307 -29.35 -15.08 4.85
C PRO A 307 -27.99 -15.80 4.94
N LEU A 308 -27.31 -15.79 6.09
CA LEU A 308 -26.09 -16.55 6.32
C LEU A 308 -26.33 -18.06 6.07
N LYS A 309 -27.45 -18.59 6.58
CA LYS A 309 -27.82 -19.98 6.33
C LYS A 309 -28.04 -20.29 4.86
N ILE A 310 -28.74 -19.42 4.12
CA ILE A 310 -29.01 -19.59 2.69
C ILE A 310 -27.66 -19.64 1.93
N LEU A 311 -26.77 -18.71 2.19
CA LEU A 311 -25.46 -18.65 1.57
C LEU A 311 -24.59 -19.90 1.90
N ALA A 312 -24.69 -20.41 3.13
CA ALA A 312 -23.99 -21.63 3.53
C ALA A 312 -24.56 -22.88 2.83
N ASP A 313 -25.90 -23.00 2.75
CA ASP A 313 -26.56 -24.09 2.02
C ASP A 313 -26.22 -24.09 0.51
N GLU A 314 -25.94 -22.91 -0.07
CA GLU A 314 -25.48 -22.73 -1.46
C GLU A 314 -23.94 -22.92 -1.61
N GLY A 315 -23.23 -23.23 -0.55
CA GLY A 315 -21.81 -23.56 -0.56
C GLY A 315 -20.87 -22.36 -0.69
N VAL A 316 -21.30 -21.15 -0.35
CA VAL A 316 -20.48 -19.93 -0.40
C VAL A 316 -19.24 -20.08 0.47
N PHE A 317 -19.40 -20.55 1.70
CA PHE A 317 -18.30 -20.73 2.65
C PHE A 317 -17.42 -21.96 2.37
N ASP A 318 -17.73 -22.76 1.33
CA ASP A 318 -16.86 -23.83 0.84
C ASP A 318 -15.77 -23.36 -0.14
N ARG A 319 -15.87 -22.11 -0.60
CA ARG A 319 -15.04 -21.55 -1.68
C ARG A 319 -13.70 -21.00 -1.24
N GLY A 320 -13.53 -20.70 0.06
CA GLY A 320 -12.32 -20.10 0.59
C GLY A 320 -12.31 -20.03 2.11
N LYS A 321 -11.30 -19.36 2.63
CA LYS A 321 -11.23 -18.94 4.02
C LYS A 321 -11.54 -17.45 4.07
N PHE A 322 -12.45 -17.07 4.95
CA PHE A 322 -12.94 -15.71 5.05
C PHE A 322 -12.72 -15.12 6.44
N SER A 323 -12.71 -13.82 6.54
CA SER A 323 -12.77 -13.08 7.80
C SER A 323 -14.26 -12.82 8.11
N VAL A 324 -14.77 -13.36 9.21
CA VAL A 324 -16.19 -13.25 9.58
C VAL A 324 -16.31 -12.58 10.94
N HIS A 325 -16.81 -11.37 10.96
CA HIS A 325 -16.84 -10.53 12.15
C HIS A 325 -18.24 -10.44 12.73
N PHE A 326 -18.35 -10.61 14.07
CA PHE A 326 -19.61 -10.67 14.80
C PHE A 326 -19.72 -9.55 15.81
N THR A 327 -20.93 -8.93 15.91
CA THR A 327 -21.33 -8.19 17.09
C THR A 327 -21.99 -9.12 18.07
N ALA A 328 -21.43 -9.29 19.26
CA ALA A 328 -21.77 -10.38 20.17
C ALA A 328 -22.94 -10.10 21.11
N GLY A 329 -23.33 -8.85 21.28
CA GLY A 329 -24.33 -8.46 22.28
C GLY A 329 -25.77 -8.77 21.88
N PRO A 330 -26.71 -8.60 22.83
CA PRO A 330 -28.13 -8.88 22.61
C PRO A 330 -28.87 -7.74 21.88
N ASP A 331 -28.28 -6.57 21.76
CA ASP A 331 -28.94 -5.37 21.28
C ASP A 331 -28.21 -4.77 20.06
N VAL A 332 -28.91 -3.98 19.23
CA VAL A 332 -28.37 -3.37 18.00
C VAL A 332 -28.44 -1.84 18.02
N ASP A 333 -29.64 -1.27 18.16
CA ASP A 333 -29.87 0.17 18.06
C ASP A 333 -29.86 0.87 19.42
N GLU A 334 -30.46 0.23 20.44
CA GLU A 334 -30.57 0.75 21.79
C GLU A 334 -30.61 -0.38 22.83
N PHE A 335 -30.28 -0.05 24.08
CA PHE A 335 -30.33 -1.03 25.16
C PHE A 335 -31.69 -1.65 25.35
N GLY A 336 -31.78 -2.98 25.29
CA GLY A 336 -32.99 -3.75 25.51
C GLY A 336 -33.87 -3.94 24.27
N ASP A 337 -33.38 -3.66 23.07
CA ASP A 337 -34.11 -3.91 21.82
C ASP A 337 -34.12 -5.39 21.39
N HIS A 338 -33.23 -6.20 21.93
CA HIS A 338 -33.11 -7.65 21.71
C HIS A 338 -33.01 -8.07 20.23
N LYS A 339 -32.43 -7.24 19.37
CA LYS A 339 -32.20 -7.53 17.94
C LYS A 339 -30.88 -8.18 17.67
N GLY A 340 -29.94 -8.11 18.63
CA GLY A 340 -28.57 -8.61 18.51
C GLY A 340 -28.46 -10.13 18.51
N LEU A 341 -27.26 -10.61 18.39
CA LEU A 341 -26.95 -12.03 18.27
C LEU A 341 -26.96 -12.78 19.62
N ASP A 342 -26.77 -12.08 20.72
CA ASP A 342 -26.67 -12.63 22.08
C ASP A 342 -25.77 -13.89 22.16
N VAL A 343 -24.54 -13.76 21.62
CA VAL A 343 -23.62 -14.86 21.38
C VAL A 343 -23.41 -15.77 22.60
N LEU A 344 -23.47 -15.22 23.82
CA LEU A 344 -23.30 -16.01 25.05
C LEU A 344 -24.49 -16.92 25.38
N HIS A 345 -25.69 -16.62 24.91
CA HIS A 345 -26.91 -17.33 25.29
C HIS A 345 -27.65 -17.94 24.10
N ASP A 346 -27.42 -17.49 22.88
CA ASP A 346 -28.07 -18.04 21.68
C ASP A 346 -27.30 -19.21 21.07
N ALA A 347 -27.87 -20.41 21.20
CA ALA A 347 -27.28 -21.64 20.70
C ALA A 347 -27.17 -21.70 19.15
N GLU A 348 -28.04 -20.96 18.42
CA GLU A 348 -27.96 -20.92 16.96
C GLU A 348 -26.74 -20.11 16.52
N THR A 349 -26.52 -18.94 17.10
CA THR A 349 -25.33 -18.10 16.84
C THR A 349 -24.04 -18.84 17.18
N GLN A 350 -23.98 -19.53 18.35
CA GLN A 350 -22.82 -20.35 18.73
C GLN A 350 -22.51 -21.44 17.71
N LYS A 351 -23.56 -22.11 17.20
CA LYS A 351 -23.41 -23.11 16.15
C LYS A 351 -22.82 -22.54 14.87
N TRP A 352 -23.20 -21.31 14.47
CA TRP A 352 -22.63 -20.66 13.31
C TRP A 352 -21.15 -20.31 13.50
N ILE A 353 -20.77 -19.79 14.66
CA ILE A 353 -19.37 -19.52 14.98
C ILE A 353 -18.52 -20.80 14.85
N HIS A 354 -18.98 -21.92 15.44
CA HIS A 354 -18.27 -23.20 15.35
C HIS A 354 -18.26 -23.77 13.92
N TYR A 355 -19.33 -23.60 13.16
CA TYR A 355 -19.40 -24.03 11.77
C TYR A 355 -18.34 -23.33 10.92
N LEU A 356 -18.23 -22.01 11.03
CA LEU A 356 -17.24 -21.23 10.28
C LEU A 356 -15.81 -21.55 10.69
N LEU A 357 -15.52 -21.64 11.98
CA LEU A 357 -14.20 -22.05 12.49
C LEU A 357 -13.77 -23.43 11.97
N ALA A 358 -14.69 -24.40 11.95
CA ALA A 358 -14.40 -25.76 11.45
C ALA A 358 -13.99 -25.78 9.96
N ARG A 359 -14.30 -24.74 9.21
CA ARG A 359 -13.94 -24.55 7.80
C ARG A 359 -12.62 -23.79 7.63
N GLY A 360 -12.08 -23.24 8.72
CA GLY A 360 -10.85 -22.45 8.71
C GLY A 360 -11.06 -20.96 8.47
N ASP A 361 -12.30 -20.48 8.61
CA ASP A 361 -12.60 -19.04 8.64
C ASP A 361 -12.06 -18.42 9.94
N THR A 362 -11.73 -17.14 9.90
CA THR A 362 -11.32 -16.38 11.10
C THR A 362 -12.52 -15.65 11.69
N ILE A 363 -12.77 -15.85 12.99
CA ILE A 363 -13.80 -15.11 13.73
C ILE A 363 -13.19 -13.83 14.29
N GLY A 364 -13.72 -12.70 13.84
CA GLY A 364 -13.31 -11.36 14.27
C GLY A 364 -14.41 -10.63 15.04
N SER A 365 -14.03 -9.51 15.66
CA SER A 365 -14.93 -8.62 16.39
C SER A 365 -15.50 -7.55 15.47
N HIS A 366 -16.83 -7.40 15.43
CA HIS A 366 -17.49 -6.30 14.74
C HIS A 366 -17.97 -5.27 15.77
N GLY A 367 -17.10 -4.29 16.01
CA GLY A 367 -17.36 -3.21 16.96
C GLY A 367 -17.43 -3.65 18.41
N GLY A 368 -18.25 -2.94 19.16
CA GLY A 368 -18.54 -3.19 20.57
C GLY A 368 -19.99 -3.67 20.75
N TRP A 369 -20.24 -4.39 21.73
CA TRP A 369 -21.42 -5.06 22.28
C TRP A 369 -22.83 -4.71 21.70
N ILE A 370 -23.09 -3.46 21.26
CA ILE A 370 -24.35 -2.98 20.68
C ILE A 370 -24.02 -2.29 19.37
N HIS A 371 -24.31 -2.91 18.24
CA HIS A 371 -23.78 -2.54 16.92
C HIS A 371 -23.97 -1.06 16.55
N ASN A 372 -25.21 -0.63 16.28
CA ASN A 372 -25.50 0.72 15.79
C ASN A 372 -25.30 1.77 16.88
N TYR A 373 -25.67 1.46 18.12
CA TYR A 373 -25.44 2.36 19.25
C TYR A 373 -23.94 2.67 19.40
N PHE A 374 -23.11 1.64 19.42
CA PHE A 374 -21.65 1.79 19.53
C PHE A 374 -21.12 2.63 18.36
N GLY A 375 -21.41 2.23 17.10
CA GLY A 375 -20.87 2.91 15.93
C GLY A 375 -21.29 4.37 15.80
N SER A 376 -22.51 4.74 16.21
CA SER A 376 -23.04 6.10 16.06
C SER A 376 -22.75 7.05 17.21
N HIS A 377 -22.27 6.55 18.37
CA HIS A 377 -22.02 7.36 19.55
C HIS A 377 -20.54 7.51 19.91
N LEU A 378 -19.64 6.79 19.20
CA LEU A 378 -18.19 6.92 19.42
C LEU A 378 -17.66 8.26 18.95
N ASP A 379 -16.81 8.91 19.79
CA ASP A 379 -16.00 10.04 19.42
C ASP A 379 -14.56 9.93 19.97
N ASP A 380 -13.73 10.96 19.77
CA ASP A 380 -12.32 10.94 20.13
C ASP A 380 -12.06 10.99 21.63
N ASP A 381 -13.02 11.44 22.45
CA ASP A 381 -12.84 11.75 23.88
C ASP A 381 -13.51 10.72 24.82
N ASP A 382 -14.16 9.66 24.31
CA ASP A 382 -15.01 8.77 25.09
C ASP A 382 -14.43 7.38 25.41
N GLU A 383 -13.09 7.19 25.29
CA GLU A 383 -12.42 5.91 25.57
C GLU A 383 -12.89 5.29 26.91
N GLY A 384 -12.98 6.08 27.97
CA GLY A 384 -13.35 5.60 29.30
C GLY A 384 -14.78 5.06 29.40
N GLU A 385 -15.69 5.51 28.53
CA GLU A 385 -17.07 5.07 28.50
C GLU A 385 -17.26 3.85 27.61
N PHE A 386 -16.67 3.85 26.40
CA PHE A 386 -16.96 2.88 25.35
C PHE A 386 -15.98 1.69 25.28
N GLN A 387 -14.78 1.78 25.84
CA GLN A 387 -13.82 0.69 25.89
C GLN A 387 -14.43 -0.63 26.38
N LYS A 388 -15.26 -0.60 27.42
CA LYS A 388 -15.93 -1.79 27.98
C LYS A 388 -16.73 -2.60 26.95
N TYR A 389 -17.31 -1.94 25.94
CA TYR A 389 -18.09 -2.63 24.90
C TYR A 389 -17.20 -3.39 23.93
N LEU A 390 -16.00 -2.88 23.64
CA LEU A 390 -14.98 -3.61 22.88
C LEU A 390 -14.52 -4.86 23.65
N GLU A 391 -14.24 -4.72 24.95
CA GLU A 391 -13.86 -5.83 25.83
C GLU A 391 -14.96 -6.90 25.88
N MET A 392 -16.21 -6.50 26.15
CA MET A 392 -17.34 -7.43 26.22
C MET A 392 -17.53 -8.20 24.91
N ASN A 393 -17.44 -7.52 23.76
CA ASN A 393 -17.59 -8.15 22.45
C ASN A 393 -16.49 -9.19 22.20
N LYS A 394 -15.24 -8.78 22.38
CA LYS A 394 -14.06 -9.65 22.23
C LYS A 394 -14.13 -10.86 23.16
N ASP A 395 -14.38 -10.66 24.44
CA ASP A 395 -14.40 -11.71 25.46
C ASP A 395 -15.53 -12.73 25.21
N ALA A 396 -16.70 -12.27 24.76
CA ALA A 396 -17.82 -13.15 24.42
C ALA A 396 -17.46 -14.05 23.21
N LEU A 397 -16.86 -13.49 22.17
CA LEU A 397 -16.42 -14.21 20.99
C LEU A 397 -15.31 -15.22 21.34
N GLU A 398 -14.31 -14.84 22.11
CA GLU A 398 -13.23 -15.73 22.55
C GLU A 398 -13.75 -16.88 23.42
N ARG A 399 -14.71 -16.61 24.29
CA ARG A 399 -15.32 -17.65 25.15
C ARG A 399 -16.07 -18.68 24.33
N VAL A 400 -16.82 -18.26 23.31
CA VAL A 400 -17.63 -19.17 22.49
C VAL A 400 -16.79 -19.87 21.44
N SER A 401 -15.90 -19.14 20.75
CA SER A 401 -15.05 -19.70 19.70
C SER A 401 -13.94 -20.61 20.23
N GLY A 402 -13.49 -20.38 21.47
CA GLY A 402 -12.30 -21.03 22.03
C GLY A 402 -10.98 -20.57 21.39
N THR A 403 -11.01 -19.53 20.56
CA THR A 403 -9.85 -18.95 19.87
C THR A 403 -9.67 -17.48 20.23
N ARG A 404 -8.46 -16.94 20.08
CA ARG A 404 -8.24 -15.50 20.23
C ARG A 404 -8.87 -14.76 19.08
N VAL A 405 -9.48 -13.62 19.37
CA VAL A 405 -9.92 -12.65 18.37
C VAL A 405 -8.74 -11.78 17.96
N THR A 406 -8.40 -11.80 16.69
CA THR A 406 -7.23 -11.13 16.10
C THR A 406 -7.59 -10.11 15.01
N GLU A 407 -8.87 -10.04 14.66
CA GLU A 407 -9.41 -9.14 13.63
C GLU A 407 -10.54 -8.27 14.18
N TYR A 408 -10.68 -7.07 13.61
CA TYR A 408 -11.70 -6.11 13.99
C TYR A 408 -12.27 -5.37 12.78
N SER A 409 -13.54 -5.02 12.86
CA SER A 409 -14.19 -4.06 11.95
C SER A 409 -15.07 -3.09 12.72
N ALA A 410 -15.05 -1.82 12.33
CA ALA A 410 -15.81 -0.76 12.99
C ALA A 410 -17.23 -0.68 12.43
N PRO A 411 -18.29 -0.76 13.27
CA PRO A 411 -19.66 -0.46 12.85
C PRO A 411 -19.76 0.95 12.27
N VAL A 412 -20.51 1.09 11.18
CA VAL A 412 -20.68 2.33 10.40
C VAL A 412 -19.35 3.01 10.00
N GLY A 413 -18.25 2.28 10.03
CA GLY A 413 -16.92 2.80 9.70
C GLY A 413 -16.31 3.75 10.75
N ASN A 414 -16.96 3.96 11.89
CA ASN A 414 -16.49 4.90 12.91
C ASN A 414 -15.42 4.28 13.81
N GLN A 415 -14.18 4.81 13.69
CA GLN A 415 -13.02 4.30 14.43
C GLN A 415 -12.12 5.45 14.89
N PRO A 416 -12.38 6.06 16.05
CA PRO A 416 -11.48 7.01 16.68
C PRO A 416 -10.08 6.43 16.93
N SER A 417 -9.04 7.27 16.98
CA SER A 417 -7.66 6.81 17.19
C SER A 417 -7.44 6.00 18.48
N TRP A 418 -8.19 6.30 19.54
CA TRP A 418 -8.10 5.53 20.78
C TRP A 418 -8.56 4.06 20.59
N VAL A 419 -9.56 3.82 19.73
CA VAL A 419 -9.99 2.45 19.37
C VAL A 419 -8.83 1.70 18.73
N THR A 420 -8.17 2.27 17.72
CA THR A 420 -7.02 1.63 17.05
C THR A 420 -5.91 1.29 18.06
N ARG A 421 -5.57 2.21 18.97
CA ARG A 421 -4.59 1.95 20.03
C ARG A 421 -5.06 0.90 21.04
N TRP A 422 -6.36 0.86 21.33
CA TRP A 422 -6.93 -0.20 22.19
C TRP A 422 -6.80 -1.57 21.51
N LEU A 423 -7.13 -1.67 20.23
CA LEU A 423 -7.02 -2.90 19.43
C LEU A 423 -5.60 -3.46 19.48
N GLU A 424 -4.59 -2.60 19.23
CA GLU A 424 -3.17 -2.97 19.29
C GLU A 424 -2.78 -3.53 20.66
N ARG A 425 -3.12 -2.80 21.75
CA ARG A 425 -2.83 -3.22 23.13
C ARG A 425 -3.51 -4.54 23.54
N ASN A 426 -4.61 -4.90 22.88
CA ASN A 426 -5.40 -6.09 23.16
C ASN A 426 -5.14 -7.25 22.19
N GLY A 427 -4.07 -7.18 21.38
CA GLY A 427 -3.57 -8.26 20.55
C GLY A 427 -4.38 -8.49 19.27
N ILE A 428 -5.15 -7.52 18.82
CA ILE A 428 -5.70 -7.48 17.48
C ILE A 428 -4.54 -7.14 16.53
N VAL A 429 -4.39 -7.88 15.44
CA VAL A 429 -3.29 -7.71 14.49
C VAL A 429 -3.74 -7.05 13.19
N ALA A 430 -5.04 -7.05 12.93
CA ALA A 430 -5.64 -6.52 11.71
C ALA A 430 -6.99 -5.85 11.97
N TYR A 431 -7.24 -4.77 11.28
CA TYR A 431 -8.55 -4.13 11.31
C TYR A 431 -8.98 -3.62 9.93
N TYR A 432 -10.27 -3.68 9.67
CA TYR A 432 -10.94 -3.06 8.53
C TYR A 432 -10.83 -1.53 8.65
N PHE A 433 -10.49 -0.86 7.56
CA PHE A 433 -10.26 0.58 7.52
C PHE A 433 -11.07 1.23 6.40
N THR A 434 -11.81 2.28 6.73
CA THR A 434 -12.63 3.02 5.75
C THR A 434 -11.81 3.92 4.83
N GLY A 435 -10.51 3.71 4.69
CA GLY A 435 -9.64 4.50 3.81
C GLY A 435 -10.28 4.84 2.46
N ASP A 436 -9.97 6.00 1.92
CA ASP A 436 -10.77 6.61 0.86
C ASP A 436 -10.51 6.04 -0.54
N ALA A 437 -9.40 5.35 -0.76
CA ALA A 437 -8.95 5.04 -2.11
C ALA A 437 -8.74 3.54 -2.42
N GLY A 438 -8.79 2.65 -1.43
CA GLY A 438 -8.73 1.20 -1.62
C GLY A 438 -7.32 0.65 -1.83
N LEU A 439 -6.35 1.11 -1.06
CA LEU A 439 -5.01 0.52 -0.98
C LEU A 439 -5.07 -0.92 -0.42
N GLY A 440 -3.98 -1.66 -0.55
CA GLY A 440 -3.75 -2.92 0.16
C GLY A 440 -3.52 -2.72 1.66
N PRO A 441 -3.26 -3.82 2.41
CA PRO A 441 -2.93 -3.71 3.83
C PRO A 441 -1.76 -2.75 4.06
N THR A 442 -1.92 -1.81 5.00
CA THR A 442 -0.97 -0.72 5.25
C THR A 442 -0.92 -0.32 6.73
N ARG A 443 0.10 0.43 7.10
CA ARG A 443 0.20 1.14 8.39
C ARG A 443 -0.38 2.54 8.25
N VAL A 444 -1.44 2.83 8.99
CA VAL A 444 -2.17 4.09 8.84
C VAL A 444 -1.44 5.26 9.50
N TYR A 445 -1.42 6.36 8.77
CA TYR A 445 -1.04 7.68 9.27
C TYR A 445 -2.31 8.52 9.49
N ARG A 446 -2.40 9.17 10.64
CA ARG A 446 -3.46 10.13 10.96
C ARG A 446 -2.81 11.42 11.47
N ASP A 447 -3.22 12.55 10.88
CA ASP A 447 -2.64 13.87 11.23
C ASP A 447 -1.10 13.90 11.16
N GLY A 448 -0.54 13.23 10.17
CA GLY A 448 0.90 13.14 9.96
C GLY A 448 1.65 12.30 10.99
N LYS A 449 0.97 11.41 11.71
CA LYS A 449 1.59 10.48 12.67
C LYS A 449 1.09 9.06 12.42
N ARG A 450 1.98 8.09 12.58
CA ARG A 450 1.62 6.68 12.59
C ARG A 450 0.74 6.40 13.81
N ASP A 451 -0.49 5.93 13.61
CA ASP A 451 -1.48 5.84 14.68
C ASP A 451 -1.17 4.67 15.63
N ALA A 452 -0.98 3.47 15.11
CA ALA A 452 -0.61 2.28 15.87
C ALA A 452 0.42 1.48 15.06
N PRO A 453 1.67 1.32 15.55
CA PRO A 453 2.76 0.79 14.73
C PRO A 453 2.70 -0.71 14.46
N ASP A 454 2.03 -1.51 15.30
CA ASP A 454 2.08 -2.97 15.25
C ASP A 454 0.81 -3.64 14.68
N ILE A 455 -0.20 -2.85 14.29
CA ILE A 455 -1.45 -3.35 13.71
C ILE A 455 -1.58 -2.97 12.25
N TRP A 456 -2.08 -3.88 11.41
CA TRP A 456 -2.32 -3.63 9.98
C TRP A 456 -3.75 -3.16 9.71
N ALA A 457 -3.86 -2.04 9.02
CA ALA A 457 -5.13 -1.58 8.46
C ALA A 457 -5.38 -2.24 7.11
N PHE A 458 -6.62 -2.60 6.87
CA PHE A 458 -7.10 -3.16 5.61
C PHE A 458 -8.10 -2.19 4.98
N PRO A 459 -7.62 -1.24 4.13
CA PRO A 459 -8.51 -0.32 3.43
C PRO A 459 -9.54 -1.06 2.60
N ILE A 460 -10.78 -0.55 2.62
CA ILE A 460 -11.88 -1.11 1.85
C ILE A 460 -11.69 -0.80 0.39
N LEU A 461 -11.84 -1.83 -0.45
CA LEU A 461 -11.98 -1.61 -1.87
C LEU A 461 -13.45 -1.33 -2.22
N HIS A 462 -13.68 -0.35 -3.06
CA HIS A 462 -15.00 0.19 -3.38
C HIS A 462 -15.25 0.24 -4.89
N MET A 463 -16.48 0.42 -5.27
CA MET A 463 -16.94 0.67 -6.63
C MET A 463 -17.59 2.06 -6.69
N GLY A 464 -16.83 3.08 -7.08
CA GLY A 464 -17.28 4.47 -6.97
C GLY A 464 -17.48 4.85 -5.49
N LYS A 465 -18.68 5.23 -5.10
CA LYS A 465 -18.98 5.58 -3.70
C LYS A 465 -19.44 4.40 -2.82
N ASP A 466 -19.71 3.24 -3.41
CA ASP A 466 -20.26 2.07 -2.75
C ASP A 466 -19.18 1.00 -2.55
N ALA A 467 -19.16 0.32 -1.42
CA ALA A 467 -18.16 -0.70 -1.14
C ALA A 467 -18.77 -2.09 -0.90
N SER A 468 -19.96 -2.17 -0.35
CA SER A 468 -20.63 -3.43 -0.05
C SER A 468 -21.72 -3.79 -1.07
N LEU A 469 -22.09 -5.06 -1.12
CA LEU A 469 -23.15 -5.53 -2.02
C LEU A 469 -24.53 -4.94 -1.65
N GLU A 470 -24.78 -4.69 -0.37
CA GLU A 470 -26.00 -4.03 0.07
C GLU A 470 -26.07 -2.56 -0.35
N GLU A 471 -24.98 -1.80 -0.23
CA GLU A 471 -24.91 -0.40 -0.69
C GLU A 471 -25.17 -0.33 -2.20
N MET A 472 -24.47 -1.18 -2.98
CA MET A 472 -24.71 -1.30 -4.42
C MET A 472 -26.17 -1.67 -4.75
N GLY A 473 -26.78 -2.51 -3.91
CA GLY A 473 -28.17 -2.88 -4.05
C GLY A 473 -29.14 -1.75 -3.69
N PHE A 474 -28.83 -0.90 -2.71
CA PHE A 474 -29.63 0.27 -2.33
C PHE A 474 -29.55 1.39 -3.37
N ASP A 475 -28.40 1.54 -4.00
CA ASP A 475 -28.16 2.54 -5.04
C ASP A 475 -28.56 2.07 -6.44
N ASP A 476 -29.23 0.91 -6.53
CA ASP A 476 -29.71 0.30 -7.78
C ASP A 476 -28.59 0.13 -8.84
N VAL A 477 -27.37 -0.19 -8.38
CA VAL A 477 -26.25 -0.48 -9.28
C VAL A 477 -26.63 -1.65 -10.20
N PRO A 478 -26.45 -1.52 -11.52
CA PRO A 478 -26.75 -2.61 -12.45
C PRO A 478 -26.01 -3.90 -12.07
N ILE A 479 -26.72 -5.01 -12.02
CA ILE A 479 -26.17 -6.33 -11.65
C ILE A 479 -24.95 -6.69 -12.50
N SER A 480 -24.97 -6.33 -13.80
CA SER A 480 -23.82 -6.53 -14.69
C SER A 480 -22.59 -5.72 -14.26
N ALA A 481 -22.79 -4.48 -13.81
CA ALA A 481 -21.68 -3.63 -13.37
C ALA A 481 -21.03 -4.16 -12.08
N VAL A 482 -21.84 -4.64 -11.12
CA VAL A 482 -21.32 -5.30 -9.90
C VAL A 482 -20.49 -6.54 -10.25
N ARG A 483 -21.04 -7.40 -11.12
CA ARG A 483 -20.32 -8.59 -11.60
C ARG A 483 -18.99 -8.22 -12.26
N ASP A 484 -19.01 -7.29 -13.18
CA ASP A 484 -17.83 -6.91 -13.98
C ASP A 484 -16.76 -6.27 -13.08
N TRP A 485 -17.15 -5.49 -12.07
CA TRP A 485 -16.25 -4.97 -11.05
C TRP A 485 -15.61 -6.10 -10.21
N GLN A 486 -16.40 -7.07 -9.73
CA GLN A 486 -15.89 -8.21 -8.96
C GLN A 486 -14.84 -9.01 -9.75
N LEU A 487 -15.08 -9.26 -11.05
CA LEU A 487 -14.12 -9.93 -11.93
C LEU A 487 -12.87 -9.07 -12.16
N ALA A 488 -13.04 -7.78 -12.44
CA ALA A 488 -11.93 -6.85 -12.70
C ALA A 488 -11.01 -6.67 -11.49
N VAL A 489 -11.57 -6.63 -10.28
CA VAL A 489 -10.80 -6.56 -9.02
C VAL A 489 -10.01 -7.85 -8.80
N THR A 490 -10.60 -9.00 -9.07
CA THR A 490 -9.90 -10.29 -8.99
C THR A 490 -8.72 -10.33 -9.95
N ASP A 491 -8.93 -9.94 -11.20
CA ASP A 491 -7.86 -9.85 -12.20
C ASP A 491 -6.77 -8.84 -11.82
N PHE A 492 -7.17 -7.71 -11.21
CA PHE A 492 -6.24 -6.71 -10.72
C PHE A 492 -5.31 -7.29 -9.65
N THR A 493 -5.86 -7.96 -8.63
CA THR A 493 -5.05 -8.54 -7.56
C THR A 493 -4.11 -9.64 -8.06
N VAL A 494 -4.58 -10.44 -9.03
CA VAL A 494 -3.75 -11.46 -9.70
C VAL A 494 -2.59 -10.83 -10.46
N ARG A 495 -2.83 -9.79 -11.26
CA ARG A 495 -1.78 -9.11 -12.06
C ARG A 495 -0.81 -8.32 -11.19
N GLN A 496 -1.31 -7.68 -10.12
CA GLN A 496 -0.48 -6.86 -9.23
C GLN A 496 0.26 -7.70 -8.18
N HIS A 497 -0.03 -9.01 -8.07
CA HIS A 497 0.50 -9.86 -7.00
C HIS A 497 0.33 -9.21 -5.63
N ALA A 498 -0.87 -8.74 -5.37
CA ALA A 498 -1.22 -7.96 -4.18
C ALA A 498 -2.56 -8.43 -3.59
N ALA A 499 -2.86 -8.01 -2.38
CA ALA A 499 -4.15 -8.28 -1.74
C ALA A 499 -4.98 -7.01 -1.61
N ARG A 500 -6.32 -7.17 -1.63
CA ARG A 500 -7.30 -6.12 -1.33
C ARG A 500 -8.39 -6.70 -0.44
N LEU A 501 -9.11 -5.81 0.28
CA LEU A 501 -10.25 -6.19 1.11
C LEU A 501 -11.55 -5.73 0.46
N ILE A 502 -12.50 -6.66 0.36
CA ILE A 502 -13.92 -6.39 0.06
C ILE A 502 -14.73 -6.86 1.27
N TYR A 503 -15.76 -6.10 1.64
CA TYR A 503 -16.68 -6.50 2.71
C TYR A 503 -18.13 -6.57 2.24
N THR A 504 -18.94 -7.30 2.98
CA THR A 504 -20.41 -7.36 2.76
C THR A 504 -21.13 -7.93 3.99
N HIS A 505 -22.45 -7.77 4.00
CA HIS A 505 -23.32 -8.43 4.95
C HIS A 505 -24.09 -9.58 4.27
N PRO A 506 -24.54 -10.62 5.00
CA PRO A 506 -25.24 -11.75 4.39
C PRO A 506 -26.47 -11.38 3.58
N TYR A 507 -27.24 -10.36 3.99
CA TYR A 507 -28.45 -9.96 3.28
C TYR A 507 -28.15 -9.27 1.93
N GLY A 508 -27.08 -8.50 1.81
CA GLY A 508 -26.63 -7.92 0.55
C GLY A 508 -26.16 -8.99 -0.42
N ALA A 509 -25.38 -9.95 0.10
CA ALA A 509 -24.91 -11.10 -0.66
C ALA A 509 -26.06 -12.02 -1.12
N GLU A 510 -27.08 -12.28 -0.29
CA GLU A 510 -28.28 -13.02 -0.67
C GLU A 510 -29.01 -12.32 -1.81
N ARG A 511 -29.20 -10.99 -1.71
CA ARG A 511 -29.88 -10.18 -2.74
C ARG A 511 -29.18 -10.25 -4.10
N LEU A 512 -27.85 -10.23 -4.13
CA LEU A 512 -27.04 -10.26 -5.33
C LEU A 512 -26.36 -11.64 -5.56
N PHE A 513 -26.98 -12.72 -5.07
CA PHE A 513 -26.41 -14.06 -5.07
C PHE A 513 -25.95 -14.55 -6.46
N GLY A 514 -26.66 -14.18 -7.53
CA GLY A 514 -26.29 -14.56 -8.89
C GLY A 514 -24.91 -14.03 -9.31
N THR A 515 -24.57 -12.78 -8.97
CA THR A 515 -23.25 -12.20 -9.24
C THR A 515 -22.20 -12.80 -8.32
N LEU A 516 -22.52 -12.93 -7.04
CA LEU A 516 -21.63 -13.54 -6.05
C LEU A 516 -21.22 -14.95 -6.50
N ARG A 517 -22.15 -15.79 -6.91
CA ARG A 517 -21.85 -17.13 -7.40
C ARG A 517 -20.94 -17.10 -8.64
N THR A 518 -21.24 -16.24 -9.60
CA THR A 518 -20.41 -16.09 -10.80
C THR A 518 -18.98 -15.68 -10.44
N TRP A 519 -18.83 -14.76 -9.52
CA TRP A 519 -17.53 -14.30 -9.04
C TRP A 519 -16.76 -15.41 -8.30
N LEU A 520 -17.43 -16.13 -7.39
CA LEU A 520 -16.81 -17.26 -6.68
C LEU A 520 -16.37 -18.38 -7.64
N ASP A 521 -17.19 -18.70 -8.66
CA ASP A 521 -16.83 -19.69 -9.68
C ASP A 521 -15.58 -19.23 -10.48
N TYR A 522 -15.48 -17.95 -10.80
CA TYR A 522 -14.30 -17.36 -11.43
C TYR A 522 -13.06 -17.44 -10.55
N ALA A 523 -13.19 -17.03 -9.30
CA ALA A 523 -12.10 -17.11 -8.31
C ALA A 523 -11.62 -18.55 -8.11
N ASP A 524 -12.53 -19.53 -8.03
CA ASP A 524 -12.20 -20.95 -7.94
C ASP A 524 -11.40 -21.45 -9.14
N ALA A 525 -11.75 -20.98 -10.35
CA ALA A 525 -10.99 -21.35 -11.55
C ALA A 525 -9.55 -20.83 -11.49
N LEU A 526 -9.34 -19.62 -10.99
CA LEU A 526 -8.00 -19.06 -10.78
C LEU A 526 -7.25 -19.71 -9.62
N GLN A 527 -7.92 -20.09 -8.53
CA GLN A 527 -7.33 -20.85 -7.42
C GLN A 527 -6.81 -22.21 -7.89
N LYS A 528 -7.58 -22.95 -8.70
CA LYS A 528 -7.16 -24.24 -9.29
C LYS A 528 -5.92 -24.10 -10.19
N GLN A 529 -5.70 -22.91 -10.76
CA GLN A 529 -4.50 -22.58 -11.53
C GLN A 529 -3.33 -22.09 -10.65
N GLY A 530 -3.51 -21.95 -9.34
CA GLY A 530 -2.52 -21.38 -8.43
C GLY A 530 -2.26 -19.87 -8.65
N ARG A 531 -3.20 -19.15 -9.25
CA ARG A 531 -3.06 -17.74 -9.60
C ARG A 531 -3.78 -16.79 -8.66
N PHE A 532 -4.73 -17.28 -7.88
CA PHE A 532 -5.55 -16.51 -6.94
C PHE A 532 -5.70 -17.25 -5.62
N ARG A 533 -5.89 -16.52 -4.52
CA ARG A 533 -6.16 -17.07 -3.20
C ARG A 533 -7.08 -16.15 -2.40
N TRP A 534 -8.03 -16.74 -1.64
CA TRP A 534 -8.71 -16.07 -0.57
C TRP A 534 -7.80 -16.06 0.66
N TYR A 535 -7.70 -14.90 1.29
CA TYR A 535 -6.94 -14.68 2.52
C TYR A 535 -7.85 -14.24 3.65
N THR A 536 -7.48 -14.53 4.90
CA THR A 536 -8.02 -13.81 6.05
C THR A 536 -7.15 -12.59 6.36
N MET A 537 -7.72 -11.61 7.08
CA MET A 537 -6.94 -10.44 7.50
C MET A 537 -5.77 -10.85 8.40
N THR A 538 -6.00 -11.79 9.33
CA THR A 538 -4.94 -12.31 10.22
C THR A 538 -3.80 -12.96 9.44
N GLU A 539 -4.11 -13.83 8.48
CA GLU A 539 -3.08 -14.51 7.67
C GLU A 539 -2.16 -13.51 6.96
N LEU A 540 -2.74 -12.47 6.35
CA LEU A 540 -1.96 -11.43 5.68
C LEU A 540 -1.20 -10.54 6.68
N ALA A 541 -1.81 -10.15 7.79
CA ALA A 541 -1.16 -9.30 8.80
C ALA A 541 0.06 -10.01 9.42
N GLU A 542 -0.06 -11.30 9.73
CA GLU A 542 1.05 -12.11 10.25
C GLU A 542 2.17 -12.27 9.22
N PHE A 543 1.82 -12.53 7.95
CA PHE A 543 2.79 -12.60 6.86
C PHE A 543 3.53 -11.26 6.67
N LEU A 544 2.81 -10.15 6.61
CA LEU A 544 3.40 -8.82 6.43
C LEU A 544 4.32 -8.44 7.60
N THR A 545 3.91 -8.78 8.83
CA THR A 545 4.76 -8.57 10.02
C THR A 545 6.03 -9.44 9.97
N GLN A 546 5.94 -10.69 9.50
CA GLN A 546 7.12 -11.51 9.26
C GLN A 546 8.00 -10.90 8.18
N ARG A 547 7.43 -10.48 7.07
CA ARG A 547 8.09 -9.88 5.92
C ARG A 547 8.92 -8.62 6.29
N GLU A 548 8.50 -7.80 7.25
CA GLU A 548 9.26 -6.65 7.76
C GLU A 548 10.66 -7.03 8.30
N SER A 549 10.84 -8.28 8.70
CA SER A 549 12.12 -8.80 9.20
C SER A 549 13.04 -9.33 8.09
N VAL A 550 12.60 -9.39 6.86
CA VAL A 550 13.42 -9.78 5.71
C VAL A 550 14.49 -8.72 5.47
N ARG A 551 15.73 -9.15 5.35
CA ARG A 551 16.84 -8.32 4.89
C ARG A 551 17.31 -8.85 3.56
N TRP A 552 17.28 -8.02 2.52
CA TRP A 552 17.68 -8.45 1.19
C TRP A 552 18.39 -7.32 0.44
N THR A 553 19.12 -7.68 -0.60
CA THR A 553 19.79 -6.74 -1.50
C THR A 553 20.11 -7.42 -2.81
N VAL A 554 20.20 -6.62 -3.87
CA VAL A 554 20.68 -7.06 -5.18
C VAL A 554 22.03 -6.39 -5.46
N LEU A 555 23.05 -7.20 -5.60
CA LEU A 555 24.44 -6.75 -5.78
C LEU A 555 24.93 -7.14 -7.16
N GLN A 556 25.59 -6.21 -7.85
CA GLN A 556 26.37 -6.54 -9.04
C GLN A 556 27.66 -7.26 -8.62
N VAL A 557 27.82 -8.50 -9.05
CA VAL A 557 28.96 -9.34 -8.69
C VAL A 557 29.98 -9.43 -9.82
N ALA A 558 29.57 -9.16 -11.05
CA ALA A 558 30.42 -9.04 -12.24
C ALA A 558 29.62 -8.28 -13.33
N PRO A 559 30.28 -7.78 -14.40
CA PRO A 559 29.58 -7.22 -15.54
C PRO A 559 28.51 -8.20 -16.06
N GLY A 560 27.28 -7.73 -16.23
CA GLY A 560 26.15 -8.55 -16.68
C GLY A 560 25.66 -9.60 -15.68
N LYS A 561 26.10 -9.59 -14.41
CA LYS A 561 25.66 -10.52 -13.38
C LYS A 561 25.30 -9.83 -12.08
N VAL A 562 24.13 -10.12 -11.57
CA VAL A 562 23.65 -9.65 -10.26
C VAL A 562 23.25 -10.82 -9.37
N THR A 563 23.28 -10.61 -8.07
CA THR A 563 22.93 -11.62 -7.08
C THR A 563 21.95 -11.04 -6.06
N LEU A 564 20.77 -11.64 -5.96
CA LEU A 564 19.88 -11.48 -4.81
C LEU A 564 20.51 -12.20 -3.61
N ARG A 565 20.63 -11.51 -2.50
CA ARG A 565 20.92 -12.11 -1.18
C ARG A 565 19.82 -11.73 -0.23
N ALA A 566 19.25 -12.73 0.44
CA ALA A 566 18.19 -12.50 1.41
C ALA A 566 18.43 -13.31 2.68
N THR A 567 18.04 -12.73 3.82
CA THR A 567 18.11 -13.35 5.15
C THR A 567 16.90 -13.00 5.98
N HIS A 568 16.53 -13.89 6.89
CA HIS A 568 15.48 -13.68 7.87
C HIS A 568 15.86 -14.34 9.21
N PRO A 569 15.53 -13.76 10.38
CA PRO A 569 15.89 -14.34 11.68
C PRO A 569 15.20 -15.69 11.96
N LYS A 570 14.01 -15.93 11.39
CA LYS A 570 13.24 -17.18 11.56
C LYS A 570 13.22 -18.03 10.29
N THR A 571 12.50 -17.61 9.25
CA THR A 571 12.35 -18.33 7.97
C THR A 571 12.04 -17.35 6.85
N LEU A 572 12.48 -17.69 5.63
CA LEU A 572 12.10 -16.99 4.38
C LEU A 572 10.93 -17.68 3.66
N ALA A 573 10.37 -18.75 4.23
CA ALA A 573 9.27 -19.46 3.60
C ALA A 573 8.14 -18.51 3.18
N HIS A 574 7.64 -18.71 1.96
CA HIS A 574 6.59 -17.90 1.30
C HIS A 574 6.99 -16.48 0.89
N GLU A 575 8.20 -16.01 1.21
CA GLU A 575 8.69 -14.73 0.73
C GLU A 575 9.02 -14.81 -0.77
N THR A 576 8.59 -13.80 -1.52
CA THR A 576 8.73 -13.80 -2.98
C THR A 576 9.30 -12.48 -3.46
N TRP A 577 10.36 -12.53 -4.26
CA TRP A 577 10.90 -11.37 -4.98
C TRP A 577 10.47 -11.41 -6.43
N ALA A 578 10.08 -10.26 -6.96
CA ALA A 578 9.72 -10.07 -8.36
C ALA A 578 10.80 -9.25 -9.08
N PHE A 579 11.26 -9.73 -10.23
CA PHE A 579 12.29 -9.11 -11.07
C PHE A 579 11.74 -8.87 -12.48
N PRO A 580 11.74 -7.64 -13.02
CA PRO A 580 11.33 -7.37 -14.40
C PRO A 580 12.18 -8.12 -15.41
N GLN A 581 11.56 -8.88 -16.33
CA GLN A 581 12.27 -9.66 -17.36
C GLN A 581 13.03 -8.79 -18.36
N GLU A 582 12.65 -7.54 -18.51
CA GLU A 582 13.38 -6.58 -19.36
C GLU A 582 14.78 -6.29 -18.81
N SER A 583 14.90 -6.24 -17.47
CA SER A 583 16.15 -5.93 -16.77
C SER A 583 16.94 -7.18 -16.32
N TYR A 584 16.26 -8.31 -16.12
CA TYR A 584 16.86 -9.51 -15.53
C TYR A 584 16.55 -10.77 -16.35
N GLY A 585 17.43 -11.78 -16.26
CA GLY A 585 17.26 -13.09 -16.89
C GLY A 585 18.02 -14.20 -16.14
N ASP A 586 17.86 -15.44 -16.60
CA ASP A 586 18.65 -16.62 -16.20
C ASP A 586 18.78 -16.82 -14.68
N ALA A 587 17.65 -16.76 -13.96
CA ALA A 587 17.65 -16.93 -12.51
C ALA A 587 18.16 -18.33 -12.09
N ARG A 588 19.20 -18.38 -11.24
CA ARG A 588 19.80 -19.61 -10.73
C ARG A 588 19.97 -19.55 -9.22
N VAL A 589 19.32 -20.45 -8.49
CA VAL A 589 19.48 -20.59 -7.03
C VAL A 589 20.89 -21.12 -6.73
N VAL A 590 21.66 -20.37 -5.94
CA VAL A 590 23.03 -20.70 -5.52
C VAL A 590 23.07 -21.20 -4.08
N LYS A 591 22.23 -20.62 -3.21
CA LYS A 591 22.15 -21.00 -1.80
C LYS A 591 20.71 -20.93 -1.32
N GLY A 592 20.32 -21.88 -0.47
CA GLY A 592 18.96 -22.01 0.05
C GLY A 592 18.06 -22.79 -0.89
N GLN A 593 16.75 -22.70 -0.65
CA GLN A 593 15.72 -23.34 -1.47
C GLN A 593 14.77 -22.27 -2.01
N ALA A 594 14.49 -22.30 -3.30
CA ALA A 594 13.50 -21.44 -3.91
C ALA A 594 12.94 -22.06 -5.18
N THR A 595 11.72 -21.68 -5.52
CA THR A 595 11.13 -21.92 -6.84
C THR A 595 11.23 -20.66 -7.68
N VAL A 596 11.46 -20.83 -8.98
CA VAL A 596 11.52 -19.73 -9.95
C VAL A 596 10.41 -19.94 -10.96
N ARG A 597 9.57 -18.92 -11.16
CA ARG A 597 8.54 -18.92 -12.21
C ARG A 597 8.61 -17.63 -13.02
N MET A 598 8.23 -17.71 -14.28
CA MET A 598 8.08 -16.55 -15.16
C MET A 598 6.59 -16.34 -15.43
N GLN A 599 6.11 -15.14 -15.20
CA GLN A 599 4.70 -14.78 -15.39
C GLN A 599 4.58 -13.28 -15.63
N ASP A 600 3.72 -12.88 -16.59
CA ASP A 600 3.34 -11.47 -16.82
C ASP A 600 4.55 -10.50 -16.93
N GLY A 601 5.63 -10.92 -17.63
CA GLY A 601 6.84 -10.11 -17.81
C GLY A 601 7.76 -10.04 -16.58
N MET A 602 7.50 -10.83 -15.53
CA MET A 602 8.27 -10.87 -14.29
C MET A 602 8.89 -12.26 -14.05
N ILE A 603 10.02 -12.27 -13.36
CA ILE A 603 10.64 -13.47 -12.78
C ILE A 603 10.33 -13.45 -11.28
N PHE A 604 9.58 -14.42 -10.80
CA PHE A 604 9.27 -14.58 -9.38
C PHE A 604 10.19 -15.63 -8.77
N VAL A 605 10.84 -15.25 -7.67
CA VAL A 605 11.65 -16.15 -6.85
C VAL A 605 10.99 -16.30 -5.51
N THR A 606 10.36 -17.44 -5.27
CA THR A 606 9.69 -17.76 -4.00
C THR A 606 10.59 -18.65 -3.16
N ALA A 607 10.97 -18.18 -1.99
CA ALA A 607 11.80 -18.94 -1.05
C ALA A 607 11.02 -20.10 -0.42
N GLY A 608 11.69 -21.24 -0.29
CA GLY A 608 11.27 -22.34 0.56
C GLY A 608 11.72 -22.15 2.00
N GLU A 609 11.65 -23.24 2.77
CA GLU A 609 12.13 -23.24 4.15
C GLU A 609 13.60 -22.85 4.26
N GLY A 610 13.93 -22.06 5.29
CA GLY A 610 15.31 -21.64 5.56
C GLY A 610 15.44 -20.16 5.90
N ARG A 611 16.62 -19.77 6.33
CA ARG A 611 16.92 -18.40 6.80
C ARG A 611 17.78 -17.59 5.83
N GLN A 612 18.23 -18.19 4.76
CA GLN A 612 19.15 -17.57 3.82
C GLN A 612 18.84 -18.03 2.40
N LEU A 613 18.86 -17.09 1.47
CA LEU A 613 18.71 -17.35 0.05
C LEU A 613 19.75 -16.55 -0.74
N SER A 614 20.29 -17.16 -1.79
CA SER A 614 21.08 -16.46 -2.80
C SER A 614 20.71 -16.95 -4.19
N VAL A 615 20.40 -16.01 -5.09
CA VAL A 615 20.00 -16.29 -6.47
C VAL A 615 20.78 -15.39 -7.41
N GLU A 616 21.43 -15.96 -8.40
CA GLU A 616 22.12 -15.24 -9.47
C GLU A 616 21.20 -14.99 -10.65
N PHE A 617 21.36 -13.82 -11.28
CA PHE A 617 20.66 -13.43 -12.51
C PHE A 617 21.64 -12.88 -13.53
N SER A 618 21.33 -13.03 -14.83
CA SER A 618 21.92 -12.19 -15.85
C SER A 618 21.28 -10.81 -15.82
N ALA A 619 22.10 -9.74 -15.85
CA ALA A 619 21.62 -8.37 -16.01
C ALA A 619 21.53 -8.03 -17.50
N ARG A 620 20.44 -7.32 -17.90
CA ARG A 620 20.20 -6.87 -19.28
C ARG A 620 20.15 -5.35 -19.33
N GLY A 621 20.68 -4.75 -20.39
CA GLY A 621 20.57 -3.31 -20.64
C GLY A 621 21.25 -2.42 -19.59
N ASP A 622 20.57 -1.38 -19.14
CA ASP A 622 21.11 -0.34 -18.25
C ASP A 622 21.55 -0.80 -16.85
N VAL A 623 21.15 -1.98 -16.42
CA VAL A 623 21.67 -2.57 -15.16
C VAL A 623 23.19 -2.77 -15.22
N ASP A 624 23.75 -2.91 -16.42
CA ASP A 624 25.19 -3.11 -16.63
C ASP A 624 26.01 -1.80 -16.63
N ARG A 625 25.36 -0.63 -16.81
CA ARG A 625 26.04 0.68 -16.86
C ARG A 625 26.47 1.24 -15.51
N SER A 626 26.12 0.60 -14.40
CA SER A 626 26.45 1.05 -13.04
C SER A 626 27.81 0.58 -12.52
N ALA A 627 28.62 -0.13 -13.31
CA ALA A 627 29.99 -0.48 -12.93
C ALA A 627 30.94 0.68 -13.24
N PRO A 628 31.80 1.12 -12.29
CA PRO A 628 32.84 2.11 -12.60
C PRO A 628 33.81 1.49 -13.63
N GLU A 629 34.02 2.15 -14.75
CA GLU A 629 35.15 1.86 -15.63
C GLU A 629 36.42 1.95 -14.79
N SER A 630 37.06 0.81 -14.56
CA SER A 630 38.39 0.78 -13.99
C SER A 630 39.34 1.46 -15.00
N THR A 631 39.68 2.71 -14.76
CA THR A 631 40.79 3.38 -15.44
C THR A 631 42.09 2.66 -15.06
N GLU A 632 42.38 1.55 -15.73
CA GLU A 632 43.76 1.09 -15.80
C GLU A 632 44.60 2.10 -16.60
N ALA A 633 45.33 2.90 -15.85
CA ALA A 633 46.36 3.74 -16.39
C ALA A 633 47.39 2.84 -17.10
N LYS A 634 47.37 2.79 -18.43
CA LYS A 634 48.52 2.36 -19.20
C LYS A 634 49.64 3.39 -19.04
N ARG A 635 50.67 3.00 -18.34
CA ARG A 635 52.02 3.56 -18.49
C ARG A 635 52.77 2.79 -19.55
#